data_c686faf6ec7745c07df7181d1d4bdad8
#
_entry.id   c686faf6ec7745c07df7181d1d4bdad8
#
_cell.length_a   1.000
_cell.length_b   1.000
_cell.length_c   1.000
_cell.angle_alpha   90.00
_cell.angle_beta   90.00
_cell.angle_gamma   90.00
#
_symmetry.space_group_name_H-M   'P 1'
#
loop_
_entity.id
_entity.type
_entity.pdbx_description
1 polymer ?
#
loop_
_entity_poly.entity_id
_entity_poly.type
_entity_poly.pdbx_seq_one_letter_code
_entity_poly.pdbx_strand_id
1 'polypeptide(L)'
;MKALILNSGMGSRMGVLTSEHPKCMTEISPRETILSRQLTQLCEAGVKQVVITTGLFDYVLKAYCESLDLPLEYTFVHNPDFRVTNYIYSIYLAREFLDDDLLLMHGDLVFENEVLDRVLSSATSCMTVSTTLPLPEKDFKAVIRDGKVIKVGVNFFEDAAAAQALYHLKREDWRRWLKEIEAFVDEGKVMVYAEEALNALEGAANISALDVENLLCAEIDDAQDLATVSRKLKEVENRTVYMCFSTDLIHGGHIEIIRKARRLGKLIVGVLSDEAVASYKRFPLVPCAERMKLFENIAGVSRVVEQKTLSYRENIRAYRPDIVVHGDDWCAGFQKPVRDEVVSLLAEYGGKLTEFPYSANEEYREIQKRQRADLAMPDLRRGRLKRLLEMKGLVTVMEAHDGLTGLIVENTVVHENGGARQFDAMWLSSLCDSTAKGKPDIELVDMTSRFRTIDDIMEVTTKPIIFDGDTGGLTEHFVYTVRSLERMGVSMVIIEDKTGLKKNSLFGTEVEQTQASVEEFCQKIRAGKNAQRTQDFMICARIESLILEKGMEDALARAKAFVQAGADAIMIHSRKKDPAEICEFIERFRKEDAATPIVLVPTSFNSVKEEEWKERGANIIIYANQLMRAAVPAIRSAAVSILENHRAEECDKDLMPFKDIIRLIPEE
;
A
#
# COMPACT_ATOMS: atom_id res chain seq x y z
N MET A 1 0.06 7.66 32.16
CA MET A 1 1.54 7.61 32.25
C MET A 1 2.10 9.01 32.24
N LYS A 2 3.06 9.30 33.11
CA LYS A 2 3.76 10.59 33.24
C LYS A 2 5.25 10.42 32.93
N ALA A 3 5.91 11.49 32.49
CA ALA A 3 7.36 11.53 32.39
C ALA A 3 7.95 12.29 33.57
N LEU A 4 9.08 11.83 34.12
CA LEU A 4 9.91 12.55 35.09
C LEU A 4 11.29 12.80 34.48
N ILE A 5 11.67 14.07 34.39
CA ILE A 5 13.00 14.47 33.90
C ILE A 5 13.77 15.11 35.05
N LEU A 6 14.94 14.55 35.37
CA LEU A 6 15.76 14.96 36.49
C LEU A 6 16.78 16.05 36.07
N ASN A 7 16.51 17.32 36.41
CA ASN A 7 17.32 18.49 35.99
C ASN A 7 17.80 19.36 37.16
N SER A 8 17.83 18.87 38.37
CA SER A 8 18.27 19.64 39.53
C SER A 8 19.81 19.71 39.72
N GLY A 9 20.57 18.98 38.90
CA GLY A 9 22.05 18.95 39.00
C GLY A 9 22.73 20.24 38.54
N MET A 10 23.90 20.53 39.10
CA MET A 10 24.68 21.76 38.80
C MET A 10 25.42 21.75 37.43
N GLY A 11 25.62 20.59 36.81
CA GLY A 11 26.32 20.49 35.52
C GLY A 11 27.79 20.95 35.53
N SER A 12 28.48 20.91 36.67
CA SER A 12 29.80 21.53 36.88
C SER A 12 30.91 21.01 35.97
N ARG A 13 30.79 19.77 35.45
CA ARG A 13 31.78 19.16 34.53
C ARG A 13 31.75 19.78 33.13
N MET A 14 30.65 20.42 32.74
CA MET A 14 30.50 21.09 31.43
C MET A 14 31.19 22.48 31.37
N GLY A 15 31.64 23.01 32.50
CA GLY A 15 32.41 24.25 32.58
C GLY A 15 31.64 25.47 32.02
N VAL A 16 32.24 26.13 31.03
CA VAL A 16 31.67 27.33 30.41
C VAL A 16 30.35 27.09 29.72
N LEU A 17 30.08 25.89 29.21
CA LEU A 17 28.88 25.52 28.48
C LEU A 17 27.60 25.55 29.33
N THR A 18 27.75 25.52 30.66
CA THR A 18 26.60 25.54 31.60
C THR A 18 26.67 26.70 32.57
N SER A 19 27.36 27.79 32.22
CA SER A 19 27.52 28.97 33.08
C SER A 19 26.23 29.77 33.20
N GLU A 20 25.35 29.79 32.19
CA GLU A 20 24.17 30.62 32.12
C GLU A 20 22.85 29.82 32.04
N HIS A 21 22.92 28.51 31.88
CA HIS A 21 21.74 27.64 31.79
C HIS A 21 22.04 26.24 32.36
N PRO A 22 20.99 25.44 32.68
CA PRO A 22 21.16 24.07 33.14
C PRO A 22 21.69 23.16 32.02
N LYS A 23 22.37 22.08 32.38
CA LYS A 23 23.00 21.10 31.49
C LYS A 23 22.05 20.59 30.36
N CYS A 24 20.78 20.36 30.67
CA CYS A 24 19.79 19.89 29.72
C CYS A 24 19.49 20.87 28.57
N MET A 25 19.88 22.15 28.71
CA MET A 25 19.76 23.15 27.67
C MET A 25 21.00 23.28 26.77
N THR A 26 21.99 22.41 26.94
CA THR A 26 23.16 22.35 26.06
C THR A 26 22.74 21.99 24.64
N GLU A 27 23.20 22.77 23.66
CA GLU A 27 22.92 22.52 22.23
C GLU A 27 23.65 21.27 21.74
N ILE A 28 22.90 20.33 21.20
CA ILE A 28 23.40 19.09 20.56
C ILE A 28 23.39 19.18 19.03
N SER A 29 22.61 20.13 18.50
CA SER A 29 22.59 20.51 17.09
C SER A 29 22.19 22.00 16.96
N PRO A 30 22.33 22.64 15.79
CA PRO A 30 21.97 24.07 15.60
C PRO A 30 20.52 24.47 15.91
N ARG A 31 19.64 23.51 16.13
CA ARG A 31 18.21 23.73 16.36
C ARG A 31 17.65 22.97 17.55
N GLU A 32 18.48 22.26 18.28
CA GLU A 32 18.02 21.30 19.28
C GLU A 32 18.96 21.28 20.50
N THR A 33 18.38 21.38 21.69
CA THR A 33 19.06 21.11 22.96
C THR A 33 18.70 19.70 23.43
N ILE A 34 19.40 19.19 24.46
CA ILE A 34 19.04 17.89 25.06
C ILE A 34 17.57 17.90 25.49
N LEU A 35 17.14 18.94 26.21
CA LEU A 35 15.77 19.04 26.75
C LEU A 35 14.72 19.20 25.65
N SER A 36 14.94 20.07 24.64
CA SER A 36 13.99 20.23 23.56
C SER A 36 13.79 18.91 22.79
N ARG A 37 14.87 18.14 22.61
CA ARG A 37 14.79 16.81 22.01
C ARG A 37 13.95 15.85 22.86
N GLN A 38 14.24 15.73 24.16
CA GLN A 38 13.48 14.87 25.08
C GLN A 38 11.99 15.24 25.08
N LEU A 39 11.65 16.53 25.19
CA LEU A 39 10.26 17.00 25.21
C LEU A 39 9.55 16.76 23.89
N THR A 40 10.21 16.96 22.75
CA THR A 40 9.66 16.66 21.43
C THR A 40 9.40 15.17 21.26
N GLN A 41 10.34 14.32 21.66
CA GLN A 41 10.21 12.86 21.61
C GLN A 41 9.04 12.38 22.48
N LEU A 42 8.90 12.91 23.70
CA LEU A 42 7.79 12.60 24.61
C LEU A 42 6.43 13.02 24.01
N CYS A 43 6.35 14.23 23.47
CA CYS A 43 5.16 14.74 22.81
C CYS A 43 4.75 13.86 21.62
N GLU A 44 5.69 13.51 20.73
CA GLU A 44 5.46 12.65 19.58
C GLU A 44 5.07 11.21 19.97
N ALA A 45 5.55 10.73 21.12
CA ALA A 45 5.19 9.44 21.70
C ALA A 45 3.82 9.45 22.43
N GLY A 46 3.15 10.59 22.49
CA GLY A 46 1.83 10.74 23.10
C GLY A 46 1.83 10.91 24.62
N VAL A 47 2.97 11.15 25.26
CA VAL A 47 3.08 11.52 26.67
C VAL A 47 2.63 12.98 26.81
N LYS A 48 1.67 13.26 27.70
CA LYS A 48 1.10 14.60 27.83
C LYS A 48 1.58 15.32 29.09
N GLN A 49 1.91 14.59 30.17
CA GLN A 49 2.26 15.14 31.45
C GLN A 49 3.74 14.92 31.75
N VAL A 50 4.45 16.01 32.00
CA VAL A 50 5.90 15.98 32.28
C VAL A 50 6.19 16.70 33.58
N VAL A 51 6.77 15.96 34.53
CA VAL A 51 7.31 16.50 35.78
C VAL A 51 8.80 16.75 35.57
N ILE A 52 9.27 17.97 35.86
CA ILE A 52 10.66 18.36 35.69
C ILE A 52 11.18 18.84 37.02
N THR A 53 12.24 18.19 37.54
CA THR A 53 12.92 18.70 38.73
C THR A 53 13.88 19.82 38.34
N THR A 54 13.98 20.87 39.13
CA THR A 54 14.80 22.04 38.84
C THR A 54 15.75 22.38 40.00
N GLY A 55 16.83 23.09 39.68
CA GLY A 55 17.84 23.55 40.63
C GLY A 55 18.27 25.00 40.39
N LEU A 56 19.58 25.25 40.21
CA LEU A 56 20.19 26.56 40.10
C LEU A 56 19.52 27.50 39.06
N PHE A 57 19.11 26.97 37.92
CA PHE A 57 18.54 27.78 36.80
C PHE A 57 17.04 27.55 36.63
N ASP A 58 16.30 27.39 37.72
CA ASP A 58 14.85 27.13 37.74
C ASP A 58 14.07 28.02 36.79
N TYR A 59 14.27 29.34 36.89
CA TYR A 59 13.57 30.34 36.06
C TYR A 59 13.91 30.18 34.58
N VAL A 60 15.18 30.01 34.23
CA VAL A 60 15.64 29.87 32.84
C VAL A 60 15.02 28.63 32.20
N LEU A 61 15.00 27.52 32.94
CA LEU A 61 14.45 26.25 32.45
C LEU A 61 12.94 26.33 32.21
N LYS A 62 12.19 26.93 33.13
CA LYS A 62 10.73 27.12 32.98
C LYS A 62 10.42 27.96 31.73
N ALA A 63 11.04 29.12 31.60
CA ALA A 63 10.85 30.02 30.44
C ALA A 63 11.20 29.30 29.11
N TYR A 64 12.24 28.45 29.11
CA TYR A 64 12.63 27.69 27.95
C TYR A 64 11.57 26.65 27.56
N CYS A 65 11.06 25.86 28.52
CA CYS A 65 9.99 24.88 28.25
C CYS A 65 8.75 25.55 27.67
N GLU A 66 8.34 26.69 28.22
CA GLU A 66 7.19 27.47 27.72
C GLU A 66 7.41 28.00 26.29
N SER A 67 8.66 28.36 25.95
CA SER A 67 9.02 28.88 24.62
C SER A 67 8.98 27.83 23.50
N LEU A 68 8.99 26.54 23.83
CA LEU A 68 8.97 25.47 22.84
C LEU A 68 7.58 25.22 22.23
N ASP A 69 6.52 25.82 22.80
CA ASP A 69 5.13 25.74 22.32
C ASP A 69 4.67 24.28 22.02
N LEU A 70 5.07 23.34 22.89
CA LEU A 70 4.68 21.94 22.79
C LEU A 70 3.38 21.68 23.57
N PRO A 71 2.46 20.83 23.10
CA PRO A 71 1.20 20.51 23.78
C PRO A 71 1.42 19.57 24.99
N LEU A 72 2.27 20.00 25.92
CA LEU A 72 2.66 19.29 27.13
C LEU A 72 2.21 20.05 28.39
N GLU A 73 1.74 19.31 29.39
CA GLU A 73 1.41 19.84 30.70
C GLU A 73 2.64 19.70 31.62
N TYR A 74 3.26 20.84 31.97
CA TYR A 74 4.46 20.86 32.79
C TYR A 74 4.15 20.99 34.27
N THR A 75 4.80 20.19 35.10
CA THR A 75 4.89 20.37 36.56
C THR A 75 6.34 20.55 36.94
N PHE A 76 6.70 21.73 37.44
CA PHE A 76 8.07 22.01 37.88
C PHE A 76 8.20 21.86 39.38
N VAL A 77 9.19 21.06 39.79
CA VAL A 77 9.49 20.81 41.21
C VAL A 77 10.90 21.32 41.52
N HIS A 78 10.98 22.42 42.25
CA HIS A 78 12.25 23.04 42.62
C HIS A 78 12.87 22.34 43.82
N ASN A 79 14.14 21.92 43.71
CA ASN A 79 14.93 21.43 44.84
C ASN A 79 15.76 22.62 45.39
N PRO A 80 15.41 23.16 46.57
CA PRO A 80 16.16 24.29 47.13
C PRO A 80 17.56 23.87 47.65
N ASP A 81 17.74 22.61 47.99
CA ASP A 81 18.97 22.03 48.55
C ASP A 81 19.83 21.34 47.49
N PHE A 82 19.68 21.68 46.20
CA PHE A 82 20.37 21.05 45.07
C PHE A 82 21.90 21.00 45.19
N ARG A 83 22.51 21.86 46.06
CA ARG A 83 23.95 21.91 46.24
C ARG A 83 24.46 20.84 47.21
N VAL A 84 23.61 20.35 48.10
CA VAL A 84 23.94 19.44 49.19
C VAL A 84 23.12 18.16 49.17
N THR A 85 22.40 17.92 48.08
CA THR A 85 21.59 16.71 47.87
C THR A 85 21.84 16.15 46.49
N ASN A 86 21.58 14.86 46.31
CA ASN A 86 21.56 14.21 45.02
C ASN A 86 20.11 14.15 44.51
N TYR A 87 19.87 13.67 43.27
CA TYR A 87 18.53 13.62 42.65
C TYR A 87 17.53 12.71 43.38
N ILE A 88 17.94 11.80 44.27
CA ILE A 88 17.05 11.07 45.16
C ILE A 88 16.15 12.04 45.94
N TYR A 89 16.70 13.14 46.45
CA TYR A 89 15.95 14.16 47.16
C TYR A 89 15.01 14.94 46.22
N SER A 90 15.41 15.18 45.01
CA SER A 90 14.53 15.82 44.00
C SER A 90 13.35 14.93 43.63
N ILE A 91 13.55 13.61 43.55
CA ILE A 91 12.46 12.65 43.36
C ILE A 91 11.52 12.66 44.57
N TYR A 92 12.06 12.67 45.78
CA TYR A 92 11.28 12.76 47.00
C TYR A 92 10.40 14.02 47.04
N LEU A 93 10.90 15.17 46.66
CA LEU A 93 10.14 16.42 46.53
C LEU A 93 9.02 16.34 45.50
N ALA A 94 9.24 15.61 44.40
CA ALA A 94 8.27 15.43 43.30
C ALA A 94 7.21 14.35 43.58
N ARG A 95 7.34 13.54 44.65
CA ARG A 95 6.58 12.32 44.88
C ARG A 95 5.06 12.44 44.74
N GLU A 96 4.48 13.56 45.15
CA GLU A 96 3.02 13.79 45.11
C GLU A 96 2.48 13.85 43.66
N PHE A 97 3.33 14.14 42.69
CA PHE A 97 2.99 14.25 41.27
C PHE A 97 3.20 12.96 40.47
N LEU A 98 3.81 11.92 41.09
CA LEU A 98 4.33 10.74 40.39
C LEU A 98 3.50 9.46 40.54
N ASP A 99 2.24 9.57 40.99
CA ASP A 99 1.36 8.41 41.21
C ASP A 99 0.69 7.92 39.90
N ASP A 100 1.50 7.38 38.98
CA ASP A 100 1.07 6.81 37.69
C ASP A 100 2.15 5.81 37.19
N ASP A 101 1.93 5.15 36.03
CA ASP A 101 3.04 4.55 35.27
C ASP A 101 4.01 5.66 34.90
N LEU A 102 5.30 5.42 35.10
CA LEU A 102 6.31 6.47 35.04
C LEU A 102 7.38 6.17 33.98
N LEU A 103 7.65 7.16 33.15
CA LEU A 103 8.85 7.21 32.30
C LEU A 103 9.87 8.13 32.99
N LEU A 104 10.88 7.56 33.62
CA LEU A 104 11.92 8.31 34.32
C LEU A 104 13.16 8.41 33.45
N MET A 105 13.72 9.62 33.32
CA MET A 105 14.95 9.87 32.58
C MET A 105 15.81 10.97 33.21
N HIS A 106 17.13 10.88 33.03
CA HIS A 106 18.03 11.95 33.37
C HIS A 106 17.96 13.07 32.32
N GLY A 107 18.13 14.31 32.78
CA GLY A 107 18.02 15.50 31.93
C GLY A 107 19.21 15.71 30.98
N ASP A 108 20.25 14.93 31.09
CA ASP A 108 21.44 14.93 30.24
C ASP A 108 21.50 13.72 29.29
N LEU A 109 20.45 12.89 29.29
CA LEU A 109 20.36 11.70 28.45
C LEU A 109 19.90 12.03 27.03
N VAL A 110 20.60 11.56 26.04
CA VAL A 110 20.25 11.67 24.61
C VAL A 110 20.08 10.28 24.03
N PHE A 111 18.96 10.06 23.36
CA PHE A 111 18.62 8.76 22.76
C PHE A 111 17.95 8.88 21.39
N GLU A 112 18.03 7.79 20.61
CA GLU A 112 17.27 7.65 19.36
C GLU A 112 15.79 7.39 19.64
N ASN A 113 14.93 7.76 18.69
CA ASN A 113 13.49 7.51 18.82
C ASN A 113 13.16 6.01 18.97
N GLU A 114 13.91 5.14 18.30
CA GLU A 114 13.72 3.67 18.42
C GLU A 114 13.92 3.18 19.87
N VAL A 115 14.80 3.81 20.64
CA VAL A 115 14.98 3.47 22.07
C VAL A 115 13.72 3.77 22.86
N LEU A 116 13.14 4.96 22.67
CA LEU A 116 11.89 5.35 23.35
C LEU A 116 10.72 4.44 22.94
N ASP A 117 10.60 4.13 21.66
CA ASP A 117 9.56 3.25 21.14
C ASP A 117 9.67 1.83 21.74
N ARG A 118 10.88 1.27 21.87
CA ARG A 118 11.11 -0.02 22.54
C ARG A 118 10.75 0.02 24.03
N VAL A 119 11.14 1.10 24.73
CA VAL A 119 10.83 1.30 26.15
C VAL A 119 9.33 1.37 26.40
N LEU A 120 8.60 2.15 25.60
CA LEU A 120 7.15 2.32 25.70
C LEU A 120 6.37 1.06 25.29
N SER A 121 6.92 0.24 24.40
CA SER A 121 6.32 -1.03 23.97
C SER A 121 6.49 -2.15 25.01
N SER A 122 7.29 -1.94 26.06
CA SER A 122 7.50 -2.95 27.11
C SER A 122 6.21 -3.18 27.91
N ALA A 123 5.77 -4.44 28.00
CA ALA A 123 4.63 -4.82 28.81
C ALA A 123 4.89 -4.74 30.33
N THR A 124 6.16 -4.81 30.74
CA THR A 124 6.62 -4.79 32.14
C THR A 124 7.50 -3.57 32.40
N SER A 125 7.76 -3.29 33.68
CA SER A 125 8.79 -2.31 34.04
C SER A 125 10.13 -2.71 33.42
N CYS A 126 10.85 -1.74 32.84
CA CYS A 126 12.14 -1.97 32.19
C CYS A 126 13.10 -0.80 32.41
N MET A 127 14.39 -1.10 32.26
CA MET A 127 15.48 -0.15 32.22
C MET A 127 16.35 -0.41 30.97
N THR A 128 16.78 0.64 30.31
CA THR A 128 17.68 0.51 29.15
C THR A 128 19.09 0.11 29.57
N VAL A 129 19.63 -0.89 28.89
CA VAL A 129 20.99 -1.38 29.04
C VAL A 129 21.62 -1.59 27.65
N SER A 130 22.94 -1.63 27.56
CA SER A 130 23.63 -2.06 26.36
C SER A 130 24.60 -3.18 26.69
N THR A 131 24.44 -4.33 26.04
CA THR A 131 25.36 -5.46 26.13
C THR A 131 26.52 -5.37 25.14
N THR A 132 26.44 -4.43 24.18
CA THR A 132 27.45 -4.23 23.12
C THR A 132 28.46 -3.13 23.43
N LEU A 133 28.09 -2.18 24.28
CA LEU A 133 29.01 -1.13 24.71
C LEU A 133 30.00 -1.64 25.82
N PRO A 134 31.21 -1.14 25.85
CA PRO A 134 32.11 -1.43 26.95
C PRO A 134 31.55 -0.88 28.27
N LEU A 135 31.82 -1.56 29.38
CA LEU A 135 31.39 -1.07 30.68
C LEU A 135 32.03 0.30 30.99
N PRO A 136 31.25 1.32 31.30
CA PRO A 136 31.74 2.65 31.59
C PRO A 136 32.48 2.63 32.95
N GLU A 137 33.54 3.42 33.08
CA GLU A 137 34.27 3.52 34.37
C GLU A 137 33.46 4.26 35.43
N LYS A 138 32.78 5.37 35.05
CA LYS A 138 32.14 6.31 35.99
C LYS A 138 30.64 6.30 35.97
N ASP A 139 30.00 5.72 34.96
CA ASP A 139 28.55 5.72 34.80
C ASP A 139 27.91 4.42 35.33
N PHE A 140 26.59 4.36 35.34
CA PHE A 140 25.83 3.21 35.85
C PHE A 140 26.09 1.93 35.05
N LYS A 141 26.07 0.83 35.80
CA LYS A 141 26.07 -0.54 35.32
C LYS A 141 24.91 -1.27 35.97
N ALA A 142 24.24 -2.13 35.24
CA ALA A 142 23.19 -3.00 35.75
C ALA A 142 23.64 -4.44 35.80
N VAL A 143 23.59 -5.06 36.97
CA VAL A 143 23.79 -6.51 37.15
C VAL A 143 22.50 -7.20 36.67
N ILE A 144 22.63 -8.14 35.73
CA ILE A 144 21.48 -8.77 35.09
C ILE A 144 21.50 -10.27 35.36
N ARG A 145 20.36 -10.83 35.80
CA ARG A 145 20.12 -12.27 35.90
C ARG A 145 18.74 -12.63 35.33
N ASP A 146 18.69 -13.64 34.49
CA ASP A 146 17.46 -14.11 33.85
C ASP A 146 16.63 -12.97 33.19
N GLY A 147 17.34 -12.01 32.54
CA GLY A 147 16.73 -10.86 31.89
C GLY A 147 16.18 -9.78 32.84
N LYS A 148 16.42 -9.90 34.14
CA LYS A 148 16.01 -8.95 35.18
C LYS A 148 17.20 -8.16 35.71
N VAL A 149 16.97 -6.88 35.98
CA VAL A 149 17.92 -6.00 36.66
C VAL A 149 17.89 -6.34 38.16
N ILE A 150 19.03 -6.77 38.70
CA ILE A 150 19.19 -7.16 40.12
C ILE A 150 19.76 -6.01 40.94
N LYS A 151 20.73 -5.30 40.40
CA LYS A 151 21.38 -4.14 41.03
C LYS A 151 21.78 -3.13 39.97
N VAL A 152 21.76 -1.85 40.33
CA VAL A 152 22.28 -0.75 39.51
C VAL A 152 23.24 0.10 40.32
N GLY A 153 24.37 0.47 39.74
CA GLY A 153 25.33 1.35 40.38
C GLY A 153 26.63 1.48 39.59
N VAL A 154 27.49 2.38 40.05
CA VAL A 154 28.76 2.70 39.35
C VAL A 154 29.89 1.70 39.61
N ASN A 155 29.77 0.89 40.65
CA ASN A 155 30.86 -0.02 41.12
C ASN A 155 30.64 -1.50 40.75
N PHE A 156 29.68 -1.83 39.90
CA PHE A 156 29.38 -3.20 39.48
C PHE A 156 30.06 -3.51 38.14
N PHE A 157 31.00 -4.48 38.13
CA PHE A 157 31.73 -4.87 36.92
C PHE A 157 31.57 -6.35 36.56
N GLU A 158 31.03 -7.17 37.48
CA GLU A 158 30.79 -8.60 37.26
C GLU A 158 29.34 -8.84 36.89
N ASP A 159 29.06 -9.65 35.87
CA ASP A 159 27.75 -9.96 35.35
C ASP A 159 26.92 -8.70 35.04
N ALA A 160 27.55 -7.63 34.57
CA ALA A 160 26.95 -6.33 34.39
C ALA A 160 26.98 -5.89 32.94
N ALA A 161 25.99 -5.07 32.54
CA ALA A 161 25.92 -4.35 31.28
C ALA A 161 25.98 -2.83 31.54
N ALA A 162 26.38 -2.05 30.54
CA ALA A 162 26.30 -0.60 30.60
C ALA A 162 24.81 -0.20 30.74
N ALA A 163 24.51 0.59 31.76
CA ALA A 163 23.14 1.02 32.03
C ALA A 163 22.94 2.50 31.67
N GLN A 164 21.78 2.83 31.13
CA GLN A 164 21.40 4.20 30.84
C GLN A 164 20.16 4.57 31.67
N ALA A 165 20.13 5.81 32.17
CA ALA A 165 19.06 6.26 33.07
C ALA A 165 17.76 6.62 32.32
N LEU A 166 17.18 5.61 31.63
CA LEU A 166 15.86 5.64 31.02
C LEU A 166 15.07 4.42 31.48
N TYR A 167 14.01 4.67 32.23
CA TYR A 167 13.17 3.64 32.83
C TYR A 167 11.71 3.81 32.39
N HIS A 168 11.03 2.72 32.08
CA HIS A 168 9.58 2.62 32.09
C HIS A 168 9.15 1.78 33.28
N LEU A 169 8.43 2.37 34.19
CA LEU A 169 8.07 1.78 35.49
C LEU A 169 6.55 1.68 35.59
N LYS A 170 6.02 0.50 35.80
CA LYS A 170 4.64 0.31 36.16
C LYS A 170 4.37 0.91 37.55
N ARG A 171 3.22 1.49 37.72
CA ARG A 171 2.81 2.20 38.94
C ARG A 171 3.11 1.40 40.21
N GLU A 172 2.89 0.07 40.21
CA GLU A 172 3.13 -0.78 41.37
C GLU A 172 4.62 -0.92 41.70
N ASP A 173 5.47 -1.16 40.66
CA ASP A 173 6.92 -1.29 40.88
C ASP A 173 7.53 0.08 41.28
N TRP A 174 7.05 1.15 40.66
CA TRP A 174 7.47 2.50 41.01
C TRP A 174 7.11 2.89 42.45
N ARG A 175 5.90 2.59 42.93
CA ARG A 175 5.49 2.84 44.32
C ARG A 175 6.37 2.12 45.32
N ARG A 176 6.82 0.90 45.04
CA ARG A 176 7.75 0.16 45.91
C ARG A 176 9.07 0.90 46.00
N TRP A 177 9.64 1.31 44.84
CA TRP A 177 10.89 2.07 44.83
C TRP A 177 10.75 3.43 45.51
N LEU A 178 9.68 4.15 45.27
CA LEU A 178 9.41 5.45 45.90
C LEU A 178 9.36 5.35 47.41
N LYS A 179 8.74 4.28 47.95
CA LYS A 179 8.68 4.04 49.43
C LYS A 179 10.07 3.87 50.02
N GLU A 180 10.99 3.18 49.35
CA GLU A 180 12.39 3.07 49.78
C GLU A 180 13.13 4.41 49.68
N ILE A 181 12.84 5.21 48.63
CA ILE A 181 13.37 6.56 48.51
C ILE A 181 12.92 7.42 49.71
N GLU A 182 11.65 7.36 50.11
CA GLU A 182 11.13 8.07 51.28
C GLU A 182 11.86 7.63 52.57
N ALA A 183 12.06 6.33 52.75
CA ALA A 183 12.79 5.82 53.92
C ALA A 183 14.24 6.29 53.95
N PHE A 184 14.94 6.31 52.81
CA PHE A 184 16.32 6.82 52.68
C PHE A 184 16.42 8.31 53.05
N VAL A 185 15.44 9.11 52.55
CA VAL A 185 15.41 10.54 52.86
C VAL A 185 15.11 10.79 54.33
N ASP A 186 14.19 10.06 54.95
CA ASP A 186 13.84 10.14 56.35
C ASP A 186 15.04 9.75 57.26
N GLU A 187 15.90 8.87 56.78
CA GLU A 187 17.17 8.52 57.45
C GLU A 187 18.29 9.54 57.18
N GLY A 188 18.04 10.60 56.42
CA GLY A 188 19.04 11.61 56.06
C GLY A 188 20.00 11.21 54.95
N LYS A 189 19.77 10.12 54.22
CA LYS A 189 20.57 9.64 53.09
C LYS A 189 20.21 10.38 51.78
N VAL A 190 20.42 11.69 51.73
CA VAL A 190 20.06 12.56 50.64
C VAL A 190 21.15 12.80 49.59
N MET A 191 22.38 12.30 49.84
CA MET A 191 23.55 12.46 48.94
C MET A 191 23.78 11.23 48.05
N VAL A 192 23.01 10.19 48.20
CA VAL A 192 23.13 8.93 47.46
C VAL A 192 22.34 8.97 46.15
N TYR A 193 22.60 8.05 45.24
CA TYR A 193 21.78 7.84 44.04
C TYR A 193 20.47 7.15 44.39
N ALA A 194 19.40 7.44 43.65
CA ALA A 194 18.11 6.81 43.87
C ALA A 194 18.18 5.27 43.66
N GLU A 195 19.09 4.79 42.85
CA GLU A 195 19.36 3.38 42.59
C GLU A 195 19.85 2.64 43.83
N GLU A 196 20.43 3.32 44.81
CA GLU A 196 20.77 2.69 46.08
C GLU A 196 19.54 2.26 46.85
N ALA A 197 18.48 3.07 46.81
CA ALA A 197 17.17 2.70 47.36
C ALA A 197 16.53 1.56 46.55
N LEU A 198 16.70 1.55 45.22
CA LEU A 198 16.27 0.44 44.37
C LEU A 198 16.95 -0.89 44.78
N ASN A 199 18.27 -0.83 45.01
CA ASN A 199 19.07 -2.00 45.41
C ASN A 199 18.76 -2.50 46.82
N ALA A 200 18.09 -1.69 47.67
CA ALA A 200 17.70 -2.03 49.02
C ALA A 200 16.32 -2.70 49.11
N LEU A 201 15.56 -2.73 48.02
CA LEU A 201 14.23 -3.38 48.00
C LEU A 201 14.29 -4.83 48.47
N GLU A 202 13.41 -5.18 49.41
CA GLU A 202 13.19 -6.58 49.81
C GLU A 202 12.60 -7.37 48.62
N GLY A 203 13.35 -8.32 48.08
CA GLY A 203 13.08 -9.05 46.84
C GLY A 203 13.53 -8.25 45.60
N ALA A 204 13.89 -8.96 44.55
CA ALA A 204 14.38 -8.30 43.32
C ALA A 204 13.34 -7.30 42.79
N ALA A 205 13.81 -6.13 42.36
CA ALA A 205 12.98 -5.22 41.60
C ALA A 205 12.46 -5.92 40.33
N ASN A 206 11.16 -5.79 40.05
CA ASN A 206 10.57 -6.44 38.88
C ASN A 206 10.84 -5.61 37.61
N ILE A 207 12.10 -5.24 37.36
CA ILE A 207 12.55 -4.43 36.24
C ILE A 207 13.31 -5.32 35.26
N SER A 208 12.84 -5.37 34.04
CA SER A 208 13.50 -6.11 32.94
C SER A 208 14.63 -5.29 32.34
N ALA A 209 15.73 -5.94 31.97
CA ALA A 209 16.80 -5.31 31.22
C ALA A 209 16.37 -5.22 29.74
N LEU A 210 16.22 -4.02 29.20
CA LEU A 210 15.92 -3.76 27.79
C LEU A 210 17.22 -3.43 27.07
N ASP A 211 17.74 -4.38 26.32
CA ASP A 211 18.96 -4.16 25.54
C ASP A 211 18.70 -3.25 24.33
N VAL A 212 19.37 -2.12 24.30
CA VAL A 212 19.32 -1.17 23.19
C VAL A 212 20.45 -1.38 22.18
N GLU A 213 21.28 -2.41 22.40
CA GLU A 213 22.37 -2.78 21.48
C GLU A 213 23.28 -1.60 21.14
N ASN A 214 23.36 -1.25 19.84
CA ASN A 214 24.19 -0.15 19.32
C ASN A 214 23.40 1.15 19.10
N LEU A 215 22.10 1.20 19.47
CA LEU A 215 21.33 2.43 19.37
C LEU A 215 21.92 3.52 20.26
N LEU A 216 21.82 4.76 19.82
CA LEU A 216 22.25 5.89 20.63
C LEU A 216 21.37 6.00 21.87
N CYS A 217 21.94 5.80 23.04
CA CYS A 217 21.38 6.11 24.34
C CYS A 217 22.55 6.41 25.27
N ALA A 218 22.86 7.68 25.52
CA ALA A 218 24.05 8.10 26.24
C ALA A 218 23.83 9.41 26.99
N GLU A 219 24.43 9.54 28.15
CA GLU A 219 24.53 10.79 28.92
C GLU A 219 25.63 11.68 28.35
N ILE A 220 25.45 12.99 28.45
CA ILE A 220 26.45 13.99 28.07
C ILE A 220 26.99 14.60 29.35
N ASP A 221 28.13 14.14 29.81
CA ASP A 221 28.74 14.63 31.05
C ASP A 221 29.77 15.73 30.86
N ASP A 222 30.46 15.72 29.72
CA ASP A 222 31.48 16.69 29.37
C ASP A 222 31.49 17.07 27.88
N ALA A 223 32.44 17.90 27.46
CA ALA A 223 32.53 18.39 26.08
C ALA A 223 32.91 17.25 25.08
N GLN A 224 33.55 16.18 25.52
CA GLN A 224 33.92 15.04 24.67
C GLN A 224 32.70 14.16 24.42
N ASP A 225 31.84 13.96 25.43
CA ASP A 225 30.58 13.28 25.30
C ASP A 225 29.66 14.03 24.34
N LEU A 226 29.58 15.37 24.51
CA LEU A 226 28.80 16.23 23.61
C LEU A 226 29.24 16.07 22.15
N ALA A 227 30.53 16.11 21.87
CA ALA A 227 31.06 15.92 20.51
C ALA A 227 30.75 14.54 19.95
N THR A 228 30.84 13.49 20.78
CA THR A 228 30.56 12.11 20.39
C THR A 228 29.09 11.89 20.11
N VAL A 229 28.22 12.34 21.00
CA VAL A 229 26.76 12.23 20.85
C VAL A 229 26.27 13.05 19.66
N SER A 230 26.73 14.31 19.50
CA SER A 230 26.35 15.14 18.35
C SER A 230 26.75 14.52 17.00
N ARG A 231 27.93 13.86 16.94
CA ARG A 231 28.34 13.13 15.74
C ARG A 231 27.42 11.94 15.45
N LYS A 232 27.11 11.13 16.46
CA LYS A 232 26.21 9.98 16.32
C LYS A 232 24.79 10.42 15.92
N LEU A 233 24.28 11.52 16.47
CA LEU A 233 23.00 12.08 16.08
C LEU A 233 22.97 12.44 14.59
N LYS A 234 24.01 13.09 14.07
CA LYS A 234 24.13 13.39 12.63
C LYS A 234 24.16 12.13 11.78
N GLU A 235 24.80 11.05 12.24
CA GLU A 235 24.78 9.75 11.54
C GLU A 235 23.36 9.20 11.49
N VAL A 236 22.60 9.23 12.59
CA VAL A 236 21.20 8.81 12.67
C VAL A 236 20.32 9.65 11.75
N GLU A 237 20.42 10.98 11.82
CA GLU A 237 19.63 11.91 10.98
C GLU A 237 19.95 11.77 9.48
N ASN A 238 21.14 11.32 9.13
CA ASN A 238 21.57 11.10 7.77
C ASN A 238 21.24 9.70 7.24
N ARG A 239 20.75 8.78 8.09
CA ARG A 239 20.24 7.47 7.63
C ARG A 239 19.17 7.69 6.56
N THR A 240 19.22 6.91 5.52
CA THR A 240 18.22 6.94 4.44
C THR A 240 17.15 5.92 4.73
N VAL A 241 15.91 6.38 4.78
CA VAL A 241 14.73 5.54 5.02
C VAL A 241 13.92 5.49 3.73
N TYR A 242 13.50 4.30 3.31
CA TYR A 242 12.67 4.11 2.14
C TYR A 242 11.35 3.43 2.50
N MET A 243 10.23 3.93 1.97
CA MET A 243 8.94 3.25 2.03
C MET A 243 8.17 3.47 0.74
N CYS A 244 7.24 2.57 0.40
CA CYS A 244 6.48 2.66 -0.84
C CYS A 244 4.97 2.66 -0.60
N PHE A 245 4.26 3.47 -1.39
CA PHE A 245 2.80 3.58 -1.35
C PHE A 245 2.17 3.27 -2.71
N SER A 246 1.02 2.61 -2.63
CA SER A 246 0.16 2.28 -3.79
C SER A 246 -1.19 3.01 -3.75
N THR A 247 -1.38 3.95 -2.85
CA THR A 247 -2.69 4.53 -2.56
C THR A 247 -3.00 5.77 -3.40
N ASP A 248 -4.27 5.90 -3.80
CA ASP A 248 -4.82 7.12 -4.38
C ASP A 248 -5.28 8.11 -3.31
N LEU A 249 -5.51 7.62 -2.09
CA LEU A 249 -6.03 8.40 -0.99
C LEU A 249 -5.11 8.27 0.23
N ILE A 250 -4.63 9.42 0.71
CA ILE A 250 -3.85 9.50 1.94
C ILE A 250 -4.81 9.68 3.11
N HIS A 251 -4.73 8.80 4.10
CA HIS A 251 -5.54 8.83 5.32
C HIS A 251 -4.67 8.82 6.58
N GLY A 252 -5.29 8.95 7.76
CA GLY A 252 -4.59 9.04 9.04
C GLY A 252 -3.55 7.95 9.28
N GLY A 253 -3.85 6.70 8.92
CA GLY A 253 -2.91 5.58 9.03
C GLY A 253 -1.64 5.73 8.18
N HIS A 254 -1.78 6.28 6.96
CA HIS A 254 -0.61 6.60 6.13
C HIS A 254 0.23 7.72 6.73
N ILE A 255 -0.41 8.76 7.28
CA ILE A 255 0.29 9.86 7.95
C ILE A 255 1.03 9.35 9.19
N GLU A 256 0.44 8.43 9.96
CA GLU A 256 1.07 7.86 11.14
C GLU A 256 2.32 7.05 10.80
N ILE A 257 2.26 6.16 9.80
CA ILE A 257 3.44 5.37 9.39
C ILE A 257 4.53 6.27 8.79
N ILE A 258 4.17 7.33 8.04
CA ILE A 258 5.11 8.35 7.55
C ILE A 258 5.77 9.07 8.74
N ARG A 259 4.99 9.42 9.77
CA ARG A 259 5.51 10.07 10.98
C ARG A 259 6.51 9.17 11.72
N LYS A 260 6.23 7.86 11.81
CA LYS A 260 7.17 6.88 12.39
C LYS A 260 8.42 6.71 11.53
N ALA A 261 8.26 6.59 10.21
CA ALA A 261 9.39 6.40 9.28
C ALA A 261 10.36 7.60 9.27
N ARG A 262 9.85 8.84 9.24
CA ARG A 262 10.70 10.06 9.25
C ARG A 262 11.52 10.24 10.54
N ARG A 263 11.11 9.59 11.64
CA ARG A 263 11.86 9.59 12.91
C ARG A 263 13.12 8.73 12.86
N LEU A 264 13.23 7.85 11.87
CA LEU A 264 14.35 6.93 11.70
C LEU A 264 15.46 7.52 10.80
N GLY A 265 15.18 8.60 10.07
CA GLY A 265 16.14 9.26 9.18
C GLY A 265 15.47 10.04 8.03
N LYS A 266 16.22 10.33 6.98
CA LYS A 266 15.76 11.02 5.78
C LYS A 266 14.83 10.13 4.96
N LEU A 267 13.54 10.44 4.96
CA LEU A 267 12.51 9.61 4.33
C LEU A 267 12.43 9.85 2.81
N ILE A 268 12.65 8.79 2.04
CA ILE A 268 12.34 8.69 0.61
C ILE A 268 11.03 7.92 0.48
N VAL A 269 10.05 8.51 -0.18
CA VAL A 269 8.77 7.86 -0.47
C VAL A 269 8.76 7.40 -1.93
N GLY A 270 8.64 6.08 -2.12
CA GLY A 270 8.30 5.46 -3.39
C GLY A 270 6.80 5.53 -3.65
N VAL A 271 6.41 5.89 -4.87
CA VAL A 271 5.01 5.84 -5.31
C VAL A 271 4.92 4.84 -6.46
N LEU A 272 4.11 3.80 -6.29
CA LEU A 272 3.93 2.79 -7.34
C LEU A 272 3.37 3.43 -8.62
N SER A 273 3.94 3.07 -9.77
CA SER A 273 3.40 3.45 -11.08
C SER A 273 1.96 2.98 -11.25
N ASP A 274 1.22 3.60 -12.16
CA ASP A 274 -0.17 3.21 -12.42
C ASP A 274 -0.26 1.75 -12.91
N GLU A 275 0.69 1.32 -13.75
CA GLU A 275 0.80 -0.07 -14.21
C GLU A 275 1.05 -1.05 -13.05
N ALA A 276 1.97 -0.71 -12.14
CA ALA A 276 2.26 -1.53 -10.97
C ALA A 276 1.05 -1.65 -10.02
N VAL A 277 0.31 -0.57 -9.79
CA VAL A 277 -0.92 -0.60 -8.98
C VAL A 277 -1.97 -1.48 -9.66
N ALA A 278 -2.21 -1.31 -10.96
CA ALA A 278 -3.18 -2.08 -11.72
C ALA A 278 -2.85 -3.57 -11.78
N SER A 279 -1.56 -3.94 -11.65
CA SER A 279 -1.11 -5.34 -11.70
C SER A 279 -1.45 -6.16 -10.45
N TYR A 280 -1.88 -5.55 -9.32
CA TYR A 280 -2.08 -6.32 -8.10
C TYR A 280 -3.27 -5.91 -7.21
N LYS A 281 -3.79 -4.70 -7.35
CA LYS A 281 -4.86 -4.23 -6.45
C LYS A 281 -6.12 -3.84 -7.18
N ARG A 282 -6.04 -2.75 -7.90
CA ARG A 282 -7.18 -2.05 -8.47
C ARG A 282 -6.70 -1.03 -9.48
N PHE A 283 -7.64 -0.52 -10.24
CA PHE A 283 -7.40 0.60 -11.12
C PHE A 283 -7.10 1.88 -10.31
N PRO A 284 -5.95 2.57 -10.52
CA PRO A 284 -5.66 3.82 -9.85
C PRO A 284 -6.57 4.95 -10.38
N LEU A 285 -7.25 5.64 -9.45
CA LEU A 285 -8.12 6.78 -9.79
C LEU A 285 -7.28 8.04 -10.06
N VAL A 286 -6.20 8.22 -9.29
CA VAL A 286 -5.30 9.37 -9.39
C VAL A 286 -4.02 8.93 -10.11
N PRO A 287 -3.61 9.61 -11.21
CA PRO A 287 -2.36 9.29 -11.92
C PRO A 287 -1.14 9.35 -11.01
N CYS A 288 -0.13 8.50 -11.27
CA CYS A 288 1.10 8.42 -10.47
C CYS A 288 1.75 9.80 -10.26
N ALA A 289 1.83 10.62 -11.29
CA ALA A 289 2.42 11.96 -11.20
C ALA A 289 1.68 12.87 -10.19
N GLU A 290 0.37 12.79 -10.10
CA GLU A 290 -0.42 13.56 -9.11
C GLU A 290 -0.27 12.96 -7.71
N ARG A 291 -0.24 11.64 -7.58
CA ARG A 291 0.04 10.97 -6.31
C ARG A 291 1.42 11.35 -5.76
N MET A 292 2.44 11.44 -6.62
CA MET A 292 3.77 11.90 -6.23
C MET A 292 3.74 13.33 -5.66
N LYS A 293 3.04 14.25 -6.32
CA LYS A 293 2.87 15.64 -5.84
C LYS A 293 2.23 15.72 -4.45
N LEU A 294 1.26 14.82 -4.17
CA LEU A 294 0.66 14.76 -2.82
C LEU A 294 1.71 14.41 -1.76
N PHE A 295 2.55 13.40 -2.02
CA PHE A 295 3.60 12.99 -1.07
C PHE A 295 4.72 14.04 -0.94
N GLU A 296 5.06 14.78 -2.00
CA GLU A 296 6.05 15.87 -1.96
C GLU A 296 5.66 16.99 -0.98
N ASN A 297 4.37 17.17 -0.72
CA ASN A 297 3.83 18.18 0.20
C ASN A 297 3.60 17.66 1.63
N ILE A 298 3.98 16.43 1.93
CA ILE A 298 3.88 15.89 3.30
C ILE A 298 5.13 16.28 4.10
N ALA A 299 4.92 16.91 5.24
CA ALA A 299 5.99 17.31 6.14
C ALA A 299 6.87 16.13 6.57
N GLY A 300 8.18 16.25 6.37
CA GLY A 300 9.18 15.24 6.74
C GLY A 300 9.49 14.21 5.65
N VAL A 301 8.85 14.29 4.49
CA VAL A 301 9.28 13.57 3.28
C VAL A 301 10.44 14.34 2.65
N SER A 302 11.59 13.69 2.52
CA SER A 302 12.81 14.31 1.96
C SER A 302 12.87 14.21 0.44
N ARG A 303 12.28 13.18 -0.12
CA ARG A 303 12.26 12.91 -1.56
C ARG A 303 11.10 11.98 -1.93
N VAL A 304 10.50 12.21 -3.09
CA VAL A 304 9.51 11.31 -3.70
C VAL A 304 10.07 10.74 -4.99
N VAL A 305 9.89 9.46 -5.22
CA VAL A 305 10.39 8.73 -6.39
C VAL A 305 9.33 7.75 -6.92
N GLU A 306 9.33 7.52 -8.22
CA GLU A 306 8.49 6.48 -8.80
C GLU A 306 9.05 5.10 -8.49
N GLN A 307 8.17 4.13 -8.17
CA GLN A 307 8.49 2.71 -8.14
C GLN A 307 7.72 2.02 -9.28
N LYS A 308 8.43 1.61 -10.31
CA LYS A 308 7.85 1.12 -11.57
C LYS A 308 7.18 -0.25 -11.47
N THR A 309 7.62 -1.06 -10.52
CA THR A 309 7.14 -2.43 -10.32
C THR A 309 6.85 -2.70 -8.85
N LEU A 310 6.19 -3.82 -8.55
CA LEU A 310 5.99 -4.26 -7.16
C LEU A 310 7.31 -4.63 -6.46
N SER A 311 8.33 -5.06 -7.21
CA SER A 311 9.67 -5.31 -6.68
C SER A 311 10.33 -3.99 -6.25
N TYR A 312 10.94 -4.02 -5.07
CA TYR A 312 11.72 -2.89 -4.53
C TYR A 312 13.15 -2.83 -5.08
N ARG A 313 13.56 -3.82 -5.87
CA ARG A 313 14.96 -4.04 -6.32
C ARG A 313 15.60 -2.82 -6.96
N GLU A 314 14.92 -2.19 -7.92
CA GLU A 314 15.47 -1.01 -8.60
C GLU A 314 15.74 0.13 -7.63
N ASN A 315 14.75 0.46 -6.79
CA ASN A 315 14.85 1.60 -5.88
C ASN A 315 15.79 1.30 -4.70
N ILE A 316 15.81 0.07 -4.16
CA ILE A 316 16.79 -0.32 -3.15
C ILE A 316 18.21 -0.22 -3.69
N ARG A 317 18.47 -0.68 -4.91
CA ARG A 317 19.81 -0.58 -5.54
C ARG A 317 20.20 0.85 -5.89
N ALA A 318 19.25 1.69 -6.32
CA ALA A 318 19.50 3.08 -6.68
C ALA A 318 19.76 3.97 -5.46
N TYR A 319 19.01 3.79 -4.38
CA TYR A 319 19.06 4.67 -3.21
C TYR A 319 19.81 4.07 -2.02
N ARG A 320 20.01 2.77 -1.98
CA ARG A 320 20.68 2.01 -0.91
C ARG A 320 20.23 2.45 0.48
N PRO A 321 18.92 2.38 0.78
CA PRO A 321 18.40 2.88 2.05
C PRO A 321 18.95 2.06 3.21
N ASP A 322 19.35 2.73 4.31
CA ASP A 322 19.76 2.07 5.55
C ASP A 322 18.58 1.30 6.17
N ILE A 323 17.36 1.84 6.00
CA ILE A 323 16.14 1.24 6.54
C ILE A 323 15.05 1.25 5.46
N VAL A 324 14.39 0.11 5.27
CA VAL A 324 13.10 0.04 4.56
C VAL A 324 11.98 -0.07 5.59
N VAL A 325 10.93 0.73 5.44
CA VAL A 325 9.76 0.73 6.32
C VAL A 325 8.55 0.20 5.56
N HIS A 326 7.78 -0.68 6.20
CA HIS A 326 6.50 -1.19 5.68
C HIS A 326 5.51 -1.49 6.82
N GLY A 327 4.22 -1.67 6.49
CA GLY A 327 3.26 -2.31 7.39
C GLY A 327 3.54 -3.81 7.52
N ASP A 328 3.06 -4.46 8.57
CA ASP A 328 3.22 -5.90 8.77
C ASP A 328 2.25 -6.77 7.95
N ASP A 329 1.38 -6.14 7.15
CA ASP A 329 0.36 -6.78 6.32
C ASP A 329 0.92 -7.65 5.19
N TRP A 330 2.20 -7.55 4.86
CA TRP A 330 2.90 -8.36 3.86
C TRP A 330 3.70 -9.55 4.41
N CYS A 331 3.70 -9.75 5.73
CA CYS A 331 4.40 -10.88 6.38
C CYS A 331 3.86 -12.26 5.94
N ALA A 332 2.63 -12.30 5.44
CA ALA A 332 1.96 -13.49 4.95
C ALA A 332 1.23 -13.22 3.63
N GLY A 333 0.73 -14.29 2.99
CA GLY A 333 -0.04 -14.18 1.76
C GLY A 333 0.82 -13.93 0.52
N PHE A 334 0.22 -13.36 -0.52
CA PHE A 334 0.82 -13.23 -1.86
C PHE A 334 1.95 -12.20 -1.94
N GLN A 335 2.04 -11.26 -1.00
CA GLN A 335 3.11 -10.24 -0.96
C GLN A 335 4.36 -10.72 -0.21
N LYS A 336 4.30 -11.85 0.50
CA LYS A 336 5.44 -12.42 1.20
C LYS A 336 6.71 -12.56 0.33
N PRO A 337 6.66 -12.99 -0.95
CA PRO A 337 7.85 -13.05 -1.80
C PRO A 337 8.53 -11.68 -2.01
N VAL A 338 7.76 -10.60 -2.08
CA VAL A 338 8.30 -9.22 -2.19
C VAL A 338 9.01 -8.83 -0.91
N ARG A 339 8.43 -9.15 0.24
CA ARG A 339 9.07 -8.95 1.55
C ARG A 339 10.40 -9.72 1.65
N ASP A 340 10.40 -11.00 1.30
CA ASP A 340 11.59 -11.85 1.34
C ASP A 340 12.69 -11.33 0.39
N GLU A 341 12.31 -10.79 -0.77
CA GLU A 341 13.23 -10.08 -1.69
C GLU A 341 13.85 -8.85 -1.02
N VAL A 342 13.04 -8.02 -0.36
CA VAL A 342 13.52 -6.82 0.35
C VAL A 342 14.51 -7.19 1.43
N VAL A 343 14.20 -8.19 2.26
CA VAL A 343 15.11 -8.68 3.30
C VAL A 343 16.44 -9.13 2.69
N SER A 344 16.40 -9.91 1.60
CA SER A 344 17.62 -10.39 0.92
C SER A 344 18.46 -9.24 0.35
N LEU A 345 17.82 -8.24 -0.28
CA LEU A 345 18.52 -7.09 -0.85
C LEU A 345 19.16 -6.21 0.22
N LEU A 346 18.49 -5.99 1.34
CA LEU A 346 19.03 -5.23 2.46
C LEU A 346 20.22 -5.93 3.11
N ALA A 347 20.17 -7.27 3.23
CA ALA A 347 21.27 -8.06 3.76
C ALA A 347 22.56 -7.95 2.93
N GLU A 348 22.49 -7.67 1.63
CA GLU A 348 23.67 -7.49 0.76
C GLU A 348 24.61 -6.36 1.24
N TYR A 349 24.10 -5.37 1.98
CA TYR A 349 24.90 -4.21 2.44
C TYR A 349 24.64 -3.77 3.88
N GLY A 350 23.94 -4.59 4.67
CA GLY A 350 23.70 -4.33 6.09
C GLY A 350 22.52 -3.41 6.38
N GLY A 351 21.63 -3.21 5.43
CA GLY A 351 20.36 -2.47 5.64
C GLY A 351 19.36 -3.27 6.49
N LYS A 352 18.36 -2.58 7.04
CA LYS A 352 17.36 -3.14 7.97
C LYS A 352 15.94 -2.97 7.43
N LEU A 353 15.09 -3.98 7.59
CA LEU A 353 13.65 -3.86 7.43
C LEU A 353 13.01 -3.54 8.79
N THR A 354 12.19 -2.49 8.85
CA THR A 354 11.39 -2.12 10.02
C THR A 354 9.92 -2.20 9.66
N GLU A 355 9.17 -3.02 10.37
CA GLU A 355 7.73 -3.25 10.12
C GLU A 355 6.91 -2.67 11.28
N PHE A 356 5.85 -1.93 10.94
CA PHE A 356 4.91 -1.39 11.92
C PHE A 356 3.57 -2.12 11.81
N PRO A 357 2.87 -2.35 12.93
CA PRO A 357 1.53 -2.93 12.90
C PRO A 357 0.61 -2.14 11.98
N TYR A 358 -0.02 -2.83 11.02
CA TYR A 358 -1.02 -2.23 10.14
C TYR A 358 -2.37 -2.19 10.87
N SER A 359 -2.80 -0.99 11.23
CA SER A 359 -4.14 -0.77 11.75
C SER A 359 -5.13 -0.60 10.60
N ALA A 360 -5.80 -1.70 10.20
CA ALA A 360 -6.97 -1.60 9.31
C ALA A 360 -8.08 -0.85 10.05
N ASN A 361 -8.18 0.45 9.85
CA ASN A 361 -9.24 1.27 10.43
C ASN A 361 -10.56 1.00 9.70
N GLU A 362 -11.66 0.99 10.44
CA GLU A 362 -13.02 0.82 9.90
C GLU A 362 -13.34 1.93 8.87
N GLU A 363 -12.87 3.14 9.10
CA GLU A 363 -12.94 4.25 8.13
C GLU A 363 -12.27 3.93 6.78
N TYR A 364 -11.17 3.17 6.77
CA TYR A 364 -10.51 2.78 5.53
C TYR A 364 -11.34 1.79 4.71
N ARG A 365 -12.05 0.87 5.35
CA ARG A 365 -12.98 -0.05 4.67
C ARG A 365 -14.13 0.71 4.02
N GLU A 366 -14.70 1.70 4.70
CA GLU A 366 -15.72 2.58 4.16
C GLU A 366 -15.21 3.39 2.95
N ILE A 367 -14.01 3.91 3.03
CA ILE A 367 -13.36 4.61 1.91
C ILE A 367 -13.17 3.68 0.70
N GLN A 368 -12.70 2.45 0.91
CA GLN A 368 -12.58 1.46 -0.18
C GLN A 368 -13.93 1.11 -0.79
N LYS A 369 -14.98 0.97 0.03
CA LYS A 369 -16.35 0.71 -0.43
C LYS A 369 -16.86 1.87 -1.31
N ARG A 370 -16.64 3.12 -0.88
CA ARG A 370 -16.96 4.32 -1.68
C ARG A 370 -16.19 4.38 -3.00
N GLN A 371 -14.88 4.14 -2.98
CA GLN A 371 -14.08 4.11 -4.21
C GLN A 371 -14.57 3.04 -5.20
N ARG A 372 -15.01 1.87 -4.69
CA ARG A 372 -15.61 0.83 -5.55
C ARG A 372 -16.93 1.30 -6.15
N ALA A 373 -17.78 1.98 -5.39
CA ALA A 373 -19.00 2.58 -5.87
C ALA A 373 -18.75 3.65 -6.94
N ASP A 374 -17.73 4.50 -6.73
CA ASP A 374 -17.34 5.51 -7.73
C ASP A 374 -16.90 4.86 -9.06
N LEU A 375 -16.12 3.78 -9.01
CA LEU A 375 -15.70 3.02 -10.19
C LEU A 375 -16.87 2.37 -10.96
N ALA A 376 -17.99 2.13 -10.29
CA ALA A 376 -19.23 1.62 -10.92
C ALA A 376 -20.02 2.72 -11.64
N MET A 377 -19.73 4.02 -11.40
CA MET A 377 -20.43 5.11 -12.05
C MET A 377 -20.21 5.10 -13.57
N PRO A 378 -21.27 5.31 -14.38
CA PRO A 378 -21.20 5.22 -15.85
C PRO A 378 -20.09 6.03 -16.49
N ASP A 379 -19.84 7.25 -16.00
CA ASP A 379 -18.83 8.14 -16.56
C ASP A 379 -17.41 7.61 -16.34
N LEU A 380 -17.11 7.11 -15.13
CA LEU A 380 -15.80 6.53 -14.82
C LEU A 380 -15.58 5.20 -15.54
N ARG A 381 -16.61 4.34 -15.56
CA ARG A 381 -16.53 3.03 -16.24
C ARG A 381 -16.28 3.19 -17.74
N ARG A 382 -16.99 4.12 -18.40
CA ARG A 382 -16.84 4.40 -19.83
C ARG A 382 -15.41 4.75 -20.22
N GLY A 383 -14.76 5.68 -19.50
CA GLY A 383 -13.41 6.14 -19.80
C GLY A 383 -12.30 5.15 -19.41
N ARG A 384 -12.63 4.14 -18.61
CA ARG A 384 -11.64 3.24 -18.00
C ARG A 384 -10.91 2.37 -19.01
N LEU A 385 -11.56 1.90 -20.09
CA LEU A 385 -10.88 1.10 -21.13
C LEU A 385 -9.76 1.88 -21.81
N LYS A 386 -10.05 3.10 -22.23
CA LYS A 386 -9.06 3.98 -22.89
C LYS A 386 -7.83 4.22 -21.98
N ARG A 387 -8.10 4.49 -20.70
CA ARG A 387 -7.05 4.69 -19.72
C ARG A 387 -6.24 3.41 -19.44
N LEU A 388 -6.87 2.23 -19.44
CA LEU A 388 -6.17 0.94 -19.32
C LEU A 388 -5.23 0.71 -20.51
N LEU A 389 -5.65 1.05 -21.73
CA LEU A 389 -4.80 0.96 -22.92
C LEU A 389 -3.57 1.85 -22.83
N GLU A 390 -3.74 3.09 -22.35
CA GLU A 390 -2.63 4.03 -22.13
C GLU A 390 -1.65 3.52 -21.07
N MET A 391 -2.14 2.90 -20.01
CA MET A 391 -1.31 2.43 -18.88
C MET A 391 -0.61 1.11 -19.15
N LYS A 392 -1.31 0.11 -19.70
CA LYS A 392 -0.81 -1.27 -19.79
C LYS A 392 -0.26 -1.62 -21.17
N GLY A 393 -0.69 -0.90 -22.21
CA GLY A 393 -0.39 -1.22 -23.59
C GLY A 393 -1.09 -2.47 -24.12
N LEU A 394 -1.43 -3.44 -23.26
CA LEU A 394 -2.26 -4.62 -23.55
C LEU A 394 -3.35 -4.79 -22.49
N VAL A 395 -4.59 -4.97 -22.95
CA VAL A 395 -5.78 -5.18 -22.14
C VAL A 395 -6.33 -6.58 -22.39
N THR A 396 -6.54 -7.35 -21.35
CA THR A 396 -7.06 -8.72 -21.40
C THR A 396 -8.54 -8.74 -21.06
N VAL A 397 -9.37 -9.27 -21.94
CA VAL A 397 -10.82 -9.20 -21.88
C VAL A 397 -11.43 -10.59 -21.87
N MET A 398 -12.35 -10.85 -20.94
CA MET A 398 -13.07 -12.12 -20.84
C MET A 398 -14.54 -11.93 -21.12
N GLU A 399 -15.16 -12.89 -21.79
CA GLU A 399 -16.59 -12.85 -22.06
C GLU A 399 -17.42 -12.97 -20.78
N ALA A 400 -18.56 -12.26 -20.75
CA ALA A 400 -19.61 -12.40 -19.78
C ALA A 400 -20.97 -12.29 -20.50
N HIS A 401 -21.94 -13.12 -20.11
CA HIS A 401 -23.23 -13.18 -20.80
C HIS A 401 -24.43 -13.17 -19.84
N ASP A 402 -24.17 -13.05 -18.54
CA ASP A 402 -25.11 -12.86 -17.45
C ASP A 402 -24.41 -12.34 -16.20
N GLY A 403 -25.17 -12.03 -15.14
CA GLY A 403 -24.63 -11.57 -13.88
C GLY A 403 -23.69 -12.59 -13.20
N LEU A 404 -23.97 -13.90 -13.32
CA LEU A 404 -23.11 -14.94 -12.74
C LEU A 404 -21.74 -15.00 -13.40
N THR A 405 -21.69 -15.01 -14.71
CA THR A 405 -20.42 -14.99 -15.46
C THR A 405 -19.66 -13.67 -15.22
N GLY A 406 -20.38 -12.55 -15.14
CA GLY A 406 -19.81 -11.26 -14.74
C GLY A 406 -19.17 -11.32 -13.36
N LEU A 407 -19.84 -11.89 -12.36
CA LEU A 407 -19.33 -12.07 -11.01
C LEU A 407 -18.07 -12.95 -10.97
N ILE A 408 -18.05 -14.03 -11.73
CA ILE A 408 -16.88 -14.91 -11.86
C ILE A 408 -15.69 -14.15 -12.46
N VAL A 409 -15.88 -13.42 -13.56
CA VAL A 409 -14.81 -12.64 -14.20
C VAL A 409 -14.30 -11.53 -13.30
N GLU A 410 -15.19 -10.83 -12.55
CA GLU A 410 -14.79 -9.79 -11.60
C GLU A 410 -13.86 -10.33 -10.52
N ASN A 411 -14.16 -11.52 -9.98
CA ASN A 411 -13.46 -12.09 -8.83
C ASN A 411 -12.34 -13.09 -9.17
N THR A 412 -12.16 -13.43 -10.46
CA THR A 412 -11.07 -14.32 -10.87
C THR A 412 -9.74 -13.60 -10.82
N VAL A 413 -8.88 -14.02 -9.88
CA VAL A 413 -7.54 -13.47 -9.66
C VAL A 413 -6.54 -14.60 -9.51
N VAL A 414 -5.42 -14.51 -10.21
CA VAL A 414 -4.26 -15.41 -10.07
C VAL A 414 -3.12 -14.61 -9.46
N HIS A 415 -2.51 -15.13 -8.41
CA HIS A 415 -1.37 -14.51 -7.75
C HIS A 415 -0.06 -15.12 -8.24
N GLU A 416 0.80 -14.32 -8.83
CA GLU A 416 2.11 -14.73 -9.35
C GLU A 416 3.17 -13.69 -9.00
N ASN A 417 4.34 -14.15 -8.55
CA ASN A 417 5.53 -13.30 -8.30
C ASN A 417 5.28 -12.05 -7.44
N GLY A 418 4.39 -12.15 -6.45
CA GLY A 418 4.02 -11.02 -5.57
C GLY A 418 3.03 -10.02 -6.19
N GLY A 419 2.60 -10.26 -7.43
CA GLY A 419 1.54 -9.54 -8.13
C GLY A 419 0.23 -10.33 -8.18
N ALA A 420 -0.80 -9.70 -8.76
CA ALA A 420 -2.08 -10.33 -9.06
C ALA A 420 -2.44 -10.11 -10.52
N ARG A 421 -2.84 -11.17 -11.21
CA ARG A 421 -3.30 -11.11 -12.59
C ARG A 421 -4.80 -11.36 -12.64
N GLN A 422 -5.53 -10.50 -13.34
CA GLN A 422 -6.97 -10.56 -13.50
C GLN A 422 -7.35 -10.05 -14.89
N PHE A 423 -8.57 -10.35 -15.33
CA PHE A 423 -9.10 -9.73 -16.53
C PHE A 423 -9.35 -8.23 -16.33
N ASP A 424 -9.02 -7.43 -17.34
CA ASP A 424 -9.09 -5.97 -17.29
C ASP A 424 -10.48 -5.43 -17.64
N ALA A 425 -11.18 -6.14 -18.53
CA ALA A 425 -12.48 -5.76 -19.09
C ALA A 425 -13.35 -6.99 -19.36
N MET A 426 -14.62 -6.75 -19.64
CA MET A 426 -15.58 -7.78 -20.02
C MET A 426 -16.05 -7.60 -21.45
N TRP A 427 -16.28 -8.72 -22.15
CA TRP A 427 -16.83 -8.79 -23.48
C TRP A 427 -18.24 -9.34 -23.46
N LEU A 428 -19.25 -8.54 -23.83
CA LEU A 428 -20.61 -9.03 -24.04
C LEU A 428 -20.74 -9.55 -25.48
N SER A 429 -20.50 -10.85 -25.63
CA SER A 429 -20.57 -11.57 -26.91
C SER A 429 -22.02 -11.75 -27.36
N SER A 430 -22.34 -11.43 -28.61
CA SER A 430 -23.65 -11.73 -29.20
C SER A 430 -23.93 -13.22 -29.26
N LEU A 431 -22.92 -14.03 -29.58
CA LEU A 431 -22.99 -15.50 -29.58
C LEU A 431 -23.37 -16.06 -28.20
N CYS A 432 -22.67 -15.65 -27.16
CA CYS A 432 -22.89 -16.16 -25.80
C CYS A 432 -24.23 -15.67 -25.23
N ASP A 433 -24.56 -14.38 -25.41
CA ASP A 433 -25.85 -13.82 -24.99
C ASP A 433 -27.05 -14.49 -25.70
N SER A 434 -26.98 -14.73 -27.01
CA SER A 434 -27.99 -15.47 -27.76
C SER A 434 -28.11 -16.91 -27.29
N THR A 435 -26.97 -17.61 -27.10
CA THR A 435 -26.94 -19.00 -26.67
C THR A 435 -27.53 -19.16 -25.26
N ALA A 436 -27.20 -18.26 -24.32
CA ALA A 436 -27.79 -18.24 -22.98
C ALA A 436 -29.31 -18.09 -22.98
N LYS A 437 -29.85 -17.39 -23.98
CA LYS A 437 -31.30 -17.20 -24.20
C LYS A 437 -31.91 -18.29 -25.08
N GLY A 438 -31.19 -19.34 -25.48
CA GLY A 438 -31.67 -20.41 -26.36
C GLY A 438 -32.03 -19.94 -27.78
N LYS A 439 -31.34 -18.89 -28.28
CA LYS A 439 -31.57 -18.31 -29.60
C LYS A 439 -30.34 -18.43 -30.50
N PRO A 440 -30.49 -18.51 -31.82
CA PRO A 440 -29.38 -18.49 -32.75
C PRO A 440 -28.71 -17.11 -32.82
N ASP A 441 -27.40 -17.09 -33.10
CA ASP A 441 -26.57 -15.89 -33.25
C ASP A 441 -26.73 -15.26 -34.65
N ILE A 442 -27.88 -14.63 -34.90
CA ILE A 442 -28.29 -14.02 -36.17
C ILE A 442 -28.94 -12.63 -35.96
N GLU A 443 -28.54 -11.87 -34.96
CA GLU A 443 -29.19 -10.61 -34.54
C GLU A 443 -30.66 -10.78 -34.13
N LEU A 444 -31.06 -11.98 -33.70
CA LEU A 444 -32.43 -12.26 -33.27
C LEU A 444 -32.74 -11.68 -31.88
N VAL A 445 -31.74 -11.59 -31.01
CA VAL A 445 -31.89 -10.97 -29.70
C VAL A 445 -31.86 -9.45 -29.87
N ASP A 446 -33.01 -8.82 -29.60
CA ASP A 446 -33.18 -7.38 -29.76
C ASP A 446 -32.34 -6.57 -28.75
N MET A 447 -32.07 -5.31 -29.10
CA MET A 447 -31.24 -4.42 -28.30
C MET A 447 -31.76 -4.19 -26.88
N THR A 448 -33.07 -4.20 -26.64
CA THR A 448 -33.63 -4.03 -25.29
C THR A 448 -33.26 -5.22 -24.40
N SER A 449 -33.34 -6.43 -24.94
CA SER A 449 -32.93 -7.64 -24.24
C SER A 449 -31.43 -7.65 -23.97
N ARG A 450 -30.59 -7.17 -24.90
CA ARG A 450 -29.17 -7.07 -24.76
C ARG A 450 -28.76 -6.01 -23.71
N PHE A 451 -29.48 -4.91 -23.64
CA PHE A 451 -29.27 -3.87 -22.61
C PHE A 451 -29.54 -4.39 -21.19
N ARG A 452 -30.56 -5.26 -21.03
CA ARG A 452 -30.81 -5.92 -19.74
C ARG A 452 -29.63 -6.81 -19.32
N THR A 453 -29.06 -7.56 -20.27
CA THR A 453 -27.83 -8.35 -19.98
C THR A 453 -26.67 -7.44 -19.56
N ILE A 454 -26.54 -6.25 -20.16
CA ILE A 454 -25.54 -5.27 -19.70
C ILE A 454 -25.82 -4.85 -18.25
N ASP A 455 -27.08 -4.52 -17.92
CA ASP A 455 -27.47 -4.10 -16.58
C ASP A 455 -27.17 -5.19 -15.56
N ASP A 456 -27.55 -6.46 -15.82
CA ASP A 456 -27.26 -7.60 -14.94
C ASP A 456 -25.75 -7.78 -14.68
N ILE A 457 -24.90 -7.58 -15.70
CA ILE A 457 -23.45 -7.65 -15.57
C ILE A 457 -22.93 -6.43 -14.78
N MET A 458 -23.47 -5.24 -15.03
CA MET A 458 -23.02 -4.00 -14.36
C MET A 458 -23.29 -4.00 -12.86
N GLU A 459 -24.31 -4.72 -12.38
CA GLU A 459 -24.60 -4.88 -10.95
C GLU A 459 -23.45 -5.56 -10.20
N VAL A 460 -22.71 -6.45 -10.84
CA VAL A 460 -21.69 -7.29 -10.20
C VAL A 460 -20.25 -6.87 -10.52
N THR A 461 -20.02 -5.91 -11.41
CA THR A 461 -18.69 -5.53 -11.88
C THR A 461 -18.44 -4.03 -11.87
N THR A 462 -17.18 -3.67 -11.64
CA THR A 462 -16.66 -2.32 -11.88
C THR A 462 -15.81 -2.23 -13.15
N LYS A 463 -15.54 -3.38 -13.82
CA LYS A 463 -14.69 -3.43 -15.02
C LYS A 463 -15.37 -2.75 -16.22
N PRO A 464 -14.61 -2.20 -17.17
CA PRO A 464 -15.16 -1.67 -18.42
C PRO A 464 -15.78 -2.79 -19.25
N ILE A 465 -16.84 -2.46 -20.00
CA ILE A 465 -17.55 -3.39 -20.87
C ILE A 465 -17.29 -3.03 -22.33
N ILE A 466 -16.94 -4.04 -23.12
CA ILE A 466 -16.88 -4.00 -24.57
C ILE A 466 -18.10 -4.75 -25.11
N PHE A 467 -18.90 -4.11 -25.95
CA PHE A 467 -20.15 -4.64 -26.47
C PHE A 467 -19.99 -5.12 -27.92
N ASP A 468 -20.42 -6.34 -28.20
CA ASP A 468 -20.56 -6.88 -29.54
C ASP A 468 -21.76 -6.24 -30.23
N GLY A 469 -21.53 -5.31 -31.12
CA GLY A 469 -22.56 -4.58 -31.85
C GLY A 469 -23.04 -5.28 -33.13
N ASP A 470 -22.55 -6.50 -33.40
CA ASP A 470 -22.87 -7.25 -34.61
C ASP A 470 -22.54 -6.39 -35.87
N THR A 471 -23.46 -6.29 -36.82
CA THR A 471 -23.30 -5.42 -38.00
C THR A 471 -23.54 -3.92 -37.70
N GLY A 472 -23.98 -3.59 -36.48
CA GLY A 472 -24.47 -2.26 -36.11
C GLY A 472 -25.90 -1.96 -36.62
N GLY A 473 -26.49 -2.86 -37.37
CA GLY A 473 -27.82 -2.67 -37.97
C GLY A 473 -27.87 -1.51 -38.98
N LEU A 474 -29.04 -0.85 -39.11
CA LEU A 474 -29.19 0.35 -39.94
C LEU A 474 -28.41 1.53 -39.30
N THR A 475 -27.78 2.36 -40.12
CA THR A 475 -27.00 3.52 -39.68
C THR A 475 -27.78 4.46 -38.76
N GLU A 476 -29.05 4.69 -39.09
CA GLU A 476 -29.97 5.52 -38.31
C GLU A 476 -30.28 4.93 -36.92
N HIS A 477 -30.35 3.62 -36.81
CA HIS A 477 -30.52 2.93 -35.52
C HIS A 477 -29.22 2.89 -34.73
N PHE A 478 -28.09 2.71 -35.39
CA PHE A 478 -26.76 2.67 -34.77
C PHE A 478 -26.47 3.95 -33.98
N VAL A 479 -26.90 5.11 -34.48
CA VAL A 479 -26.79 6.39 -33.74
C VAL A 479 -27.45 6.32 -32.36
N TYR A 480 -28.60 5.71 -32.25
CA TYR A 480 -29.32 5.55 -30.97
C TYR A 480 -28.70 4.46 -30.09
N THR A 481 -28.21 3.40 -30.70
CA THR A 481 -27.42 2.36 -30.01
C THR A 481 -26.18 2.95 -29.32
N VAL A 482 -25.39 3.74 -30.04
CA VAL A 482 -24.19 4.44 -29.49
C VAL A 482 -24.59 5.32 -28.31
N ARG A 483 -25.64 6.15 -28.45
CA ARG A 483 -26.11 7.03 -27.35
C ARG A 483 -26.56 6.25 -26.12
N SER A 484 -27.18 5.09 -26.30
CA SER A 484 -27.66 4.26 -25.20
C SER A 484 -26.52 3.58 -24.49
N LEU A 485 -25.59 2.96 -25.22
CA LEU A 485 -24.39 2.31 -24.69
C LEU A 485 -23.50 3.31 -23.92
N GLU A 486 -23.29 4.49 -24.49
CA GLU A 486 -22.52 5.57 -23.87
C GLU A 486 -23.15 6.01 -22.52
N ARG A 487 -24.49 6.20 -22.50
CA ARG A 487 -25.20 6.58 -21.27
C ARG A 487 -25.16 5.49 -20.21
N MET A 488 -25.19 4.22 -20.58
CA MET A 488 -25.07 3.09 -19.65
C MET A 488 -23.66 2.96 -19.07
N GLY A 489 -22.65 3.59 -19.66
CA GLY A 489 -21.25 3.49 -19.21
C GLY A 489 -20.48 2.35 -19.86
N VAL A 490 -20.94 1.83 -21.00
CA VAL A 490 -20.17 0.92 -21.86
C VAL A 490 -18.96 1.68 -22.42
N SER A 491 -17.81 1.02 -22.51
CA SER A 491 -16.57 1.67 -22.91
C SER A 491 -16.30 1.60 -24.40
N MET A 492 -16.73 0.53 -25.07
CA MET A 492 -16.51 0.30 -26.50
C MET A 492 -17.64 -0.51 -27.12
N VAL A 493 -18.00 -0.17 -28.36
CA VAL A 493 -18.78 -1.04 -29.24
C VAL A 493 -17.92 -1.52 -30.39
N ILE A 494 -18.01 -2.81 -30.74
CA ILE A 494 -17.36 -3.39 -31.93
C ILE A 494 -18.44 -3.69 -32.95
N ILE A 495 -18.29 -3.21 -34.18
CA ILE A 495 -19.20 -3.48 -35.30
C ILE A 495 -18.42 -4.10 -36.47
N GLU A 496 -19.00 -5.12 -37.12
CA GLU A 496 -18.38 -5.81 -38.25
C GLU A 496 -18.85 -5.25 -39.60
N ASP A 497 -17.94 -5.23 -40.58
CA ASP A 497 -18.18 -4.67 -41.90
C ASP A 497 -18.94 -5.64 -42.82
N LYS A 498 -20.04 -6.24 -42.30
CA LYS A 498 -20.96 -7.09 -43.06
C LYS A 498 -22.35 -6.42 -43.22
N THR A 499 -23.08 -6.88 -44.22
CA THR A 499 -24.46 -6.45 -44.51
C THR A 499 -25.38 -7.65 -44.53
N GLY A 500 -26.69 -7.35 -44.43
CA GLY A 500 -27.75 -8.37 -44.41
C GLY A 500 -27.89 -9.06 -43.05
N LEU A 501 -28.49 -10.22 -43.03
CA LEU A 501 -28.63 -11.02 -41.81
C LEU A 501 -27.29 -11.55 -41.35
N LYS A 502 -26.93 -11.26 -40.10
CA LYS A 502 -25.69 -11.73 -39.48
C LYS A 502 -25.53 -13.25 -39.63
N LYS A 503 -24.34 -13.69 -39.96
CA LYS A 503 -23.89 -15.07 -39.91
C LYS A 503 -22.61 -15.10 -39.08
N ASN A 504 -22.43 -16.15 -38.28
CA ASN A 504 -21.24 -16.30 -37.49
C ASN A 504 -19.97 -16.39 -38.41
N SER A 505 -18.96 -15.62 -38.16
CA SER A 505 -17.75 -15.50 -38.99
C SER A 505 -16.98 -16.80 -39.12
N LEU A 506 -17.07 -17.73 -38.12
CA LEU A 506 -16.41 -19.03 -38.20
C LEU A 506 -16.96 -19.94 -39.30
N PHE A 507 -18.15 -19.69 -39.82
CA PHE A 507 -18.63 -20.36 -41.04
C PHE A 507 -17.87 -19.93 -42.30
N GLY A 508 -17.22 -18.75 -42.28
CA GLY A 508 -16.45 -18.26 -43.42
C GLY A 508 -17.29 -18.22 -44.70
N THR A 509 -16.76 -18.78 -45.78
CA THR A 509 -17.38 -18.89 -47.10
C THR A 509 -18.32 -20.10 -47.22
N GLU A 510 -18.48 -20.93 -46.17
CA GLU A 510 -19.44 -22.06 -46.19
C GLU A 510 -20.89 -21.62 -46.20
N VAL A 511 -21.17 -20.38 -45.79
CA VAL A 511 -22.50 -19.73 -45.89
C VAL A 511 -22.30 -18.38 -46.58
N GLU A 512 -23.32 -18.01 -47.37
CA GLU A 512 -23.30 -16.71 -48.03
C GLU A 512 -23.27 -15.57 -47.04
N GLN A 513 -22.24 -14.75 -47.10
CA GLN A 513 -22.03 -13.55 -46.28
C GLN A 513 -21.58 -12.40 -47.22
N THR A 514 -22.16 -11.24 -47.04
CA THR A 514 -21.84 -10.07 -47.88
C THR A 514 -21.12 -9.03 -47.02
N GLN A 515 -19.94 -8.60 -47.51
CA GLN A 515 -19.19 -7.52 -46.87
C GLN A 515 -19.74 -6.18 -47.36
N ALA A 516 -19.92 -5.21 -46.48
CA ALA A 516 -20.30 -3.85 -46.80
C ALA A 516 -19.27 -3.16 -47.72
N SER A 517 -19.71 -2.24 -48.51
CA SER A 517 -18.75 -1.35 -49.21
C SER A 517 -17.98 -0.52 -48.18
N VAL A 518 -16.74 -0.17 -48.48
CA VAL A 518 -15.89 0.68 -47.64
C VAL A 518 -16.63 1.99 -47.30
N GLU A 519 -17.23 2.60 -48.29
CA GLU A 519 -17.91 3.90 -48.11
C GLU A 519 -19.11 3.80 -47.20
N GLU A 520 -19.98 2.80 -47.34
CA GLU A 520 -21.16 2.57 -46.53
C GLU A 520 -20.74 2.34 -45.06
N PHE A 521 -19.74 1.52 -44.80
CA PHE A 521 -19.27 1.26 -43.46
C PHE A 521 -18.57 2.48 -42.81
N CYS A 522 -17.80 3.24 -43.62
CA CYS A 522 -17.25 4.52 -43.18
C CYS A 522 -18.35 5.55 -42.80
N GLN A 523 -19.44 5.59 -43.55
CA GLN A 523 -20.62 6.46 -43.20
C GLN A 523 -21.20 6.04 -41.85
N LYS A 524 -21.36 4.74 -41.61
CA LYS A 524 -21.86 4.21 -40.32
C LYS A 524 -20.94 4.60 -39.18
N ILE A 525 -19.62 4.46 -39.34
CA ILE A 525 -18.62 4.87 -38.33
C ILE A 525 -18.73 6.37 -38.04
N ARG A 526 -18.78 7.22 -39.09
CA ARG A 526 -18.91 8.67 -38.92
C ARG A 526 -20.22 9.04 -38.21
N ALA A 527 -21.33 8.38 -38.55
CA ALA A 527 -22.62 8.61 -37.91
C ALA A 527 -22.58 8.24 -36.41
N GLY A 528 -21.94 7.11 -36.05
CA GLY A 528 -21.73 6.71 -34.68
C GLY A 528 -20.84 7.71 -33.93
N LYS A 529 -19.73 8.13 -34.51
CA LYS A 529 -18.81 9.13 -33.92
C LYS A 529 -19.51 10.48 -33.69
N ASN A 530 -20.30 10.94 -34.63
CA ASN A 530 -21.08 12.18 -34.49
C ASN A 530 -22.20 12.07 -33.46
N ALA A 531 -22.66 10.86 -33.13
CA ALA A 531 -23.68 10.62 -32.11
C ALA A 531 -23.13 10.65 -30.69
N GLN A 532 -21.84 10.46 -30.50
CA GLN A 532 -21.18 10.48 -29.20
C GLN A 532 -21.31 11.84 -28.52
N ARG A 533 -21.41 11.83 -27.20
CA ARG A 533 -21.45 13.03 -26.34
C ARG A 533 -20.12 13.26 -25.62
N THR A 534 -19.35 12.20 -25.46
CA THR A 534 -18.04 12.22 -24.78
C THR A 534 -16.96 11.65 -25.70
N GLN A 535 -15.71 11.88 -25.35
CA GLN A 535 -14.55 11.34 -26.08
C GLN A 535 -14.08 9.99 -25.52
N ASP A 536 -14.73 9.50 -24.47
CA ASP A 536 -14.30 8.31 -23.73
C ASP A 536 -14.88 7.02 -24.31
N PHE A 537 -16.05 7.09 -24.95
CA PHE A 537 -16.66 5.95 -25.61
C PHE A 537 -15.95 5.64 -26.94
N MET A 538 -15.65 4.38 -27.19
CA MET A 538 -14.89 3.94 -28.35
C MET A 538 -15.76 3.17 -29.35
N ILE A 539 -15.51 3.36 -30.65
CA ILE A 539 -16.07 2.57 -31.75
C ILE A 539 -14.94 1.79 -32.39
N CYS A 540 -15.01 0.47 -32.34
CA CYS A 540 -14.06 -0.43 -33.00
C CYS A 540 -14.65 -0.99 -34.29
N ALA A 541 -13.91 -0.90 -35.38
CA ALA A 541 -14.26 -1.47 -36.67
C ALA A 541 -13.68 -2.88 -36.84
N ARG A 542 -14.53 -3.90 -36.93
CA ARG A 542 -14.14 -5.28 -37.18
C ARG A 542 -14.15 -5.56 -38.68
N ILE A 543 -13.01 -6.04 -39.18
CA ILE A 543 -12.73 -6.29 -40.59
C ILE A 543 -12.87 -7.78 -40.88
N GLU A 544 -13.77 -8.15 -41.76
CA GLU A 544 -14.08 -9.52 -42.11
C GLU A 544 -13.38 -9.99 -43.42
N SER A 545 -12.48 -9.19 -43.99
CA SER A 545 -11.81 -9.49 -45.28
C SER A 545 -11.08 -10.82 -45.28
N LEU A 546 -10.38 -11.22 -44.19
CA LEU A 546 -9.68 -12.51 -44.11
C LEU A 546 -10.68 -13.68 -43.93
N ILE A 547 -11.80 -13.46 -43.26
CA ILE A 547 -12.89 -14.44 -43.13
C ILE A 547 -13.56 -14.72 -44.46
N LEU A 548 -13.77 -13.68 -45.27
CA LEU A 548 -14.45 -13.71 -46.57
C LEU A 548 -13.50 -13.90 -47.76
N GLU A 549 -12.24 -14.25 -47.45
CA GLU A 549 -11.19 -14.54 -48.45
C GLU A 549 -10.93 -13.41 -49.46
N LYS A 550 -11.15 -12.14 -49.03
CA LYS A 550 -10.87 -10.95 -49.86
C LYS A 550 -9.37 -10.58 -49.87
N GLY A 551 -8.58 -11.16 -48.98
CA GLY A 551 -7.13 -11.05 -48.88
C GLY A 551 -6.64 -9.88 -48.01
N MET A 552 -5.31 -9.84 -47.88
CA MET A 552 -4.60 -8.94 -46.95
C MET A 552 -4.67 -7.49 -47.42
N GLU A 553 -4.59 -7.25 -48.72
CA GLU A 553 -4.62 -5.87 -49.27
C GLU A 553 -5.96 -5.19 -49.05
N ASP A 554 -7.08 -5.93 -49.18
CA ASP A 554 -8.42 -5.42 -48.83
C ASP A 554 -8.54 -5.15 -47.34
N ALA A 555 -8.03 -6.05 -46.47
CA ALA A 555 -8.04 -5.87 -45.02
C ALA A 555 -7.30 -4.60 -44.59
N LEU A 556 -6.10 -4.35 -45.11
CA LEU A 556 -5.30 -3.15 -44.81
C LEU A 556 -5.94 -1.88 -45.36
N ALA A 557 -6.46 -1.90 -46.58
CA ALA A 557 -7.16 -0.76 -47.16
C ALA A 557 -8.39 -0.36 -46.34
N ARG A 558 -9.19 -1.33 -45.88
CA ARG A 558 -10.33 -1.10 -44.99
C ARG A 558 -9.89 -0.56 -43.63
N ALA A 559 -8.87 -1.13 -43.02
CA ALA A 559 -8.35 -0.66 -41.73
C ALA A 559 -8.01 0.83 -41.82
N LYS A 560 -7.28 1.24 -42.85
CA LYS A 560 -6.91 2.63 -43.08
C LYS A 560 -8.13 3.54 -43.30
N ALA A 561 -9.08 3.11 -44.12
CA ALA A 561 -10.29 3.87 -44.40
C ALA A 561 -11.16 4.02 -43.13
N PHE A 562 -11.28 2.99 -42.30
CA PHE A 562 -12.08 3.01 -41.10
C PHE A 562 -11.46 3.90 -40.01
N VAL A 563 -10.14 3.88 -39.85
CA VAL A 563 -9.45 4.83 -38.97
C VAL A 563 -9.66 6.27 -39.44
N GLN A 564 -9.54 6.54 -40.74
CA GLN A 564 -9.81 7.86 -41.30
C GLN A 564 -11.28 8.29 -41.15
N ALA A 565 -12.19 7.34 -41.09
CA ALA A 565 -13.61 7.61 -40.79
C ALA A 565 -13.86 7.88 -39.30
N GLY A 566 -12.87 7.68 -38.42
CA GLY A 566 -12.95 7.96 -36.99
C GLY A 566 -13.09 6.72 -36.09
N ALA A 567 -12.83 5.51 -36.59
CA ALA A 567 -12.78 4.33 -35.71
C ALA A 567 -11.65 4.49 -34.68
N ASP A 568 -11.94 4.22 -33.41
CA ASP A 568 -11.00 4.35 -32.29
C ASP A 568 -10.13 3.11 -32.14
N ALA A 569 -10.50 1.99 -32.75
CA ALA A 569 -9.75 0.74 -32.77
C ALA A 569 -10.11 -0.08 -34.00
N ILE A 570 -9.23 -1.01 -34.38
CA ILE A 570 -9.42 -1.96 -35.47
C ILE A 570 -9.38 -3.38 -34.93
N MET A 571 -10.35 -4.20 -35.30
CA MET A 571 -10.35 -5.63 -35.01
C MET A 571 -10.15 -6.41 -36.29
N ILE A 572 -9.12 -7.24 -36.34
CA ILE A 572 -8.89 -8.20 -37.43
C ILE A 572 -9.27 -9.62 -36.97
N HIS A 573 -9.95 -10.36 -37.82
CA HIS A 573 -10.45 -11.69 -37.49
C HIS A 573 -9.97 -12.74 -38.51
N SER A 574 -9.64 -13.93 -38.03
CA SER A 574 -9.28 -15.08 -38.86
C SER A 574 -9.84 -16.37 -38.31
N ARG A 575 -10.19 -17.31 -39.20
CA ARG A 575 -10.62 -18.66 -38.85
C ARG A 575 -9.46 -19.70 -38.90
N LYS A 576 -8.29 -19.32 -39.37
CA LYS A 576 -7.12 -20.20 -39.47
C LYS A 576 -6.55 -20.47 -38.08
N LYS A 577 -6.02 -21.69 -37.88
CA LYS A 577 -5.30 -22.05 -36.65
C LYS A 577 -3.90 -21.46 -36.63
N ASP A 578 -3.28 -21.27 -37.78
CA ASP A 578 -1.99 -20.62 -37.93
C ASP A 578 -2.16 -19.08 -37.78
N PRO A 579 -1.48 -18.45 -36.84
CA PRO A 579 -1.55 -17.01 -36.62
C PRO A 579 -0.84 -16.15 -37.70
N ALA A 580 -0.18 -16.74 -38.69
CA ALA A 580 0.69 -16.06 -39.64
C ALA A 580 0.01 -14.87 -40.33
N GLU A 581 -1.25 -14.99 -40.81
CA GLU A 581 -1.94 -13.89 -41.46
C GLU A 581 -2.31 -12.76 -40.50
N ILE A 582 -2.58 -13.05 -39.23
CA ILE A 582 -2.82 -12.03 -38.22
C ILE A 582 -1.50 -11.30 -37.90
N CYS A 583 -0.40 -12.06 -37.75
CA CYS A 583 0.94 -11.46 -37.57
C CYS A 583 1.32 -10.56 -38.74
N GLU A 584 1.10 -11.00 -39.99
CA GLU A 584 1.36 -10.19 -41.20
C GLU A 584 0.51 -8.91 -41.20
N PHE A 585 -0.78 -8.99 -40.88
CA PHE A 585 -1.66 -7.83 -40.79
C PHE A 585 -1.12 -6.82 -39.74
N ILE A 586 -0.81 -7.28 -38.51
CA ILE A 586 -0.30 -6.40 -37.48
C ILE A 586 0.99 -5.73 -37.92
N GLU A 587 1.97 -6.49 -38.42
CA GLU A 587 3.26 -5.96 -38.83
C GLU A 587 3.10 -4.89 -39.92
N ARG A 588 2.26 -5.15 -40.93
CA ARG A 588 2.05 -4.21 -42.02
C ARG A 588 1.26 -2.98 -41.60
N PHE A 589 0.22 -3.16 -40.78
CA PHE A 589 -0.59 -2.05 -40.29
C PHE A 589 0.23 -1.14 -39.37
N ARG A 590 1.08 -1.70 -38.47
CA ARG A 590 1.94 -0.92 -37.59
C ARG A 590 3.01 -0.07 -38.29
N LYS A 591 3.41 -0.42 -39.51
CA LYS A 591 4.30 0.43 -40.34
C LYS A 591 3.62 1.72 -40.75
N GLU A 592 2.29 1.74 -40.88
CA GLU A 592 1.52 2.90 -41.29
C GLU A 592 0.84 3.63 -40.13
N ASP A 593 0.40 2.88 -39.11
CA ASP A 593 -0.31 3.38 -37.95
C ASP A 593 0.23 2.72 -36.66
N ALA A 594 1.00 3.46 -35.89
CA ALA A 594 1.57 3.02 -34.63
C ALA A 594 0.62 3.21 -33.44
N ALA A 595 -0.44 4.01 -33.58
CA ALA A 595 -1.25 4.51 -32.46
C ALA A 595 -2.59 3.79 -32.30
N THR A 596 -3.29 3.50 -33.40
CA THR A 596 -4.64 2.91 -33.32
C THR A 596 -4.62 1.53 -32.68
N PRO A 597 -5.37 1.28 -31.59
CA PRO A 597 -5.43 -0.02 -30.94
C PRO A 597 -5.91 -1.14 -31.87
N ILE A 598 -5.19 -2.29 -31.81
CA ILE A 598 -5.56 -3.51 -32.52
C ILE A 598 -6.19 -4.50 -31.55
N VAL A 599 -7.39 -4.96 -31.89
CA VAL A 599 -8.19 -5.95 -31.14
C VAL A 599 -8.05 -7.32 -31.80
N LEU A 600 -7.75 -8.34 -31.02
CA LEU A 600 -7.70 -9.74 -31.45
C LEU A 600 -8.68 -10.61 -30.66
N VAL A 601 -9.26 -11.60 -31.35
CA VAL A 601 -10.06 -12.68 -30.74
C VAL A 601 -9.44 -14.03 -31.12
N PRO A 602 -8.46 -14.52 -30.34
CA PRO A 602 -7.71 -15.72 -30.68
C PRO A 602 -8.48 -17.03 -30.42
N THR A 603 -9.70 -17.16 -30.92
CA THR A 603 -10.50 -18.37 -30.75
C THR A 603 -9.93 -19.54 -31.59
N SER A 604 -9.53 -19.28 -32.84
CA SER A 604 -8.96 -20.28 -33.74
C SER A 604 -7.44 -20.43 -33.57
N PHE A 605 -6.72 -19.35 -33.39
CA PHE A 605 -5.25 -19.25 -33.25
C PHE A 605 -4.81 -19.03 -31.80
N ASN A 606 -5.24 -19.89 -30.91
CA ASN A 606 -5.13 -19.76 -29.44
C ASN A 606 -3.81 -20.27 -28.84
N SER A 607 -2.80 -20.56 -29.66
CA SER A 607 -1.49 -21.08 -29.22
C SER A 607 -0.51 -19.99 -28.79
N VAL A 608 -0.72 -18.73 -29.21
CA VAL A 608 0.17 -17.60 -28.98
C VAL A 608 -0.17 -16.93 -27.63
N LYS A 609 0.85 -16.65 -26.83
CA LYS A 609 0.68 -15.98 -25.52
C LYS A 609 0.42 -14.47 -25.66
N GLU A 610 -0.16 -13.89 -24.63
CA GLU A 610 -0.49 -12.45 -24.59
C GLU A 610 0.76 -11.56 -24.73
N GLU A 611 1.86 -11.95 -24.08
CA GLU A 611 3.13 -11.24 -24.17
C GLU A 611 3.64 -11.14 -25.60
N GLU A 612 3.55 -12.24 -26.36
CA GLU A 612 3.95 -12.28 -27.79
C GLU A 612 3.03 -11.39 -28.66
N TRP A 613 1.73 -11.36 -28.34
CA TRP A 613 0.81 -10.44 -29.02
C TRP A 613 1.10 -8.98 -28.71
N LYS A 614 1.43 -8.66 -27.45
CA LYS A 614 1.86 -7.31 -27.03
C LYS A 614 3.12 -6.87 -27.77
N GLU A 615 4.13 -7.71 -27.85
CA GLU A 615 5.39 -7.44 -28.56
C GLU A 615 5.17 -7.19 -30.04
N ARG A 616 4.20 -7.87 -30.65
CA ARG A 616 3.81 -7.66 -32.06
C ARG A 616 3.01 -6.37 -32.28
N GLY A 617 2.47 -5.77 -31.22
CA GLY A 617 1.71 -4.52 -31.28
C GLY A 617 0.18 -4.69 -31.20
N ALA A 618 -0.34 -5.82 -30.75
CA ALA A 618 -1.74 -5.93 -30.36
C ALA A 618 -1.99 -5.24 -29.01
N ASN A 619 -3.19 -4.70 -28.80
CA ASN A 619 -3.55 -3.91 -27.62
C ASN A 619 -4.71 -4.48 -26.83
N ILE A 620 -5.60 -5.24 -27.42
CA ILE A 620 -6.73 -5.88 -26.75
C ILE A 620 -6.82 -7.34 -27.20
N ILE A 621 -6.85 -8.25 -26.21
CA ILE A 621 -7.08 -9.68 -26.44
C ILE A 621 -8.42 -10.06 -25.82
N ILE A 622 -9.35 -10.57 -26.63
CA ILE A 622 -10.69 -10.97 -26.19
C ILE A 622 -10.82 -12.49 -26.20
N TYR A 623 -11.07 -13.08 -25.04
CA TYR A 623 -11.50 -14.46 -24.89
C TYR A 623 -13.02 -14.52 -24.97
N ALA A 624 -13.54 -14.79 -26.17
CA ALA A 624 -14.88 -14.42 -26.58
C ALA A 624 -16.00 -15.42 -26.21
N ASN A 625 -15.68 -16.67 -25.86
CA ASN A 625 -16.71 -17.73 -25.72
C ASN A 625 -16.28 -18.89 -24.79
N GLN A 626 -15.19 -18.80 -24.07
CA GLN A 626 -14.63 -19.91 -23.31
C GLN A 626 -15.49 -20.31 -22.12
N LEU A 627 -16.12 -19.34 -21.41
CA LEU A 627 -16.97 -19.65 -20.27
C LEU A 627 -18.24 -20.37 -20.70
N MET A 628 -18.92 -19.90 -21.76
CA MET A 628 -20.09 -20.58 -22.33
C MET A 628 -19.74 -22.00 -22.78
N ARG A 629 -18.60 -22.17 -23.47
CA ARG A 629 -18.15 -23.49 -23.94
C ARG A 629 -17.74 -24.41 -22.80
N ALA A 630 -17.30 -23.90 -21.67
CA ALA A 630 -17.03 -24.67 -20.46
C ALA A 630 -18.33 -25.06 -19.73
N ALA A 631 -19.30 -24.16 -19.64
CA ALA A 631 -20.55 -24.37 -18.94
C ALA A 631 -21.43 -25.46 -19.60
N VAL A 632 -21.58 -25.45 -20.93
CA VAL A 632 -22.45 -26.38 -21.66
C VAL A 632 -22.15 -27.85 -21.37
N PRO A 633 -20.92 -28.38 -21.52
CA PRO A 633 -20.63 -29.77 -21.22
C PRO A 633 -20.78 -30.12 -19.72
N ALA A 634 -20.45 -29.20 -18.82
CA ALA A 634 -20.61 -29.43 -17.37
C ALA A 634 -22.08 -29.55 -16.98
N ILE A 635 -22.94 -28.62 -17.44
CA ILE A 635 -24.38 -28.66 -17.21
C ILE A 635 -24.99 -29.95 -17.80
N ARG A 636 -24.59 -30.33 -19.04
CA ARG A 636 -25.04 -31.55 -19.69
C ARG A 636 -24.64 -32.79 -18.90
N SER A 637 -23.38 -32.84 -18.40
CA SER A 637 -22.89 -34.01 -17.64
C SER A 637 -23.71 -34.23 -16.37
N ALA A 638 -24.04 -33.19 -15.62
CA ALA A 638 -24.90 -33.29 -14.45
C ALA A 638 -26.31 -33.79 -14.81
N ALA A 639 -26.91 -33.23 -15.86
CA ALA A 639 -28.24 -33.64 -16.32
C ALA A 639 -28.26 -35.11 -16.77
N VAL A 640 -27.28 -35.59 -17.52
CA VAL A 640 -27.15 -36.99 -17.95
C VAL A 640 -26.97 -37.92 -16.75
N SER A 641 -26.08 -37.59 -15.82
CA SER A 641 -25.85 -38.39 -14.60
C SER A 641 -27.14 -38.60 -13.79
N ILE A 642 -27.95 -37.56 -13.60
CA ILE A 642 -29.23 -37.67 -12.90
C ILE A 642 -30.22 -38.57 -13.65
N LEU A 643 -30.29 -38.44 -14.97
CA LEU A 643 -31.18 -39.29 -15.78
C LEU A 643 -30.76 -40.78 -15.78
N GLU A 644 -29.48 -41.04 -15.87
CA GLU A 644 -28.95 -42.43 -15.88
C GLU A 644 -29.10 -43.13 -14.53
N ASN A 645 -28.91 -42.39 -13.41
CA ASN A 645 -28.91 -42.95 -12.07
C ASN A 645 -30.24 -42.79 -11.32
N HIS A 646 -31.20 -42.05 -11.90
CA HIS A 646 -32.48 -41.70 -11.28
C HIS A 646 -32.36 -41.03 -9.90
N ARG A 647 -31.21 -40.36 -9.63
CA ARG A 647 -30.88 -39.61 -8.41
C ARG A 647 -29.68 -38.71 -8.66
N ALA A 648 -29.39 -37.80 -7.73
CA ALA A 648 -28.33 -36.80 -7.89
C ALA A 648 -26.98 -37.18 -7.25
N GLU A 649 -26.91 -38.28 -6.44
CA GLU A 649 -25.71 -38.61 -5.64
C GLU A 649 -24.43 -38.72 -6.48
N GLU A 650 -24.52 -39.33 -7.69
CA GLU A 650 -23.37 -39.58 -8.55
C GLU A 650 -22.78 -38.33 -9.17
N CYS A 651 -23.55 -37.24 -9.28
CA CYS A 651 -23.05 -35.96 -9.79
C CYS A 651 -22.53 -35.01 -8.70
N ASP A 652 -22.77 -35.28 -7.39
CA ASP A 652 -22.39 -34.38 -6.29
C ASP A 652 -20.91 -34.04 -6.27
N LYS A 653 -20.03 -34.97 -6.65
CA LYS A 653 -18.57 -34.75 -6.70
C LYS A 653 -18.12 -33.68 -7.69
N ASP A 654 -18.95 -33.43 -8.72
CA ASP A 654 -18.67 -32.47 -9.79
C ASP A 654 -19.46 -31.15 -9.59
N LEU A 655 -20.26 -31.06 -8.53
CA LEU A 655 -21.06 -29.88 -8.21
C LEU A 655 -20.36 -28.99 -7.17
N MET A 656 -20.62 -27.69 -7.26
CA MET A 656 -20.26 -26.76 -6.20
C MET A 656 -21.01 -27.13 -4.90
N PRO A 657 -20.33 -27.18 -3.73
CA PRO A 657 -21.02 -27.44 -2.47
C PRO A 657 -22.18 -26.45 -2.22
N PHE A 658 -23.32 -26.99 -1.75
CA PHE A 658 -24.54 -26.19 -1.55
C PHE A 658 -24.33 -24.96 -0.66
N LYS A 659 -23.46 -25.06 0.36
CA LYS A 659 -23.11 -23.91 1.22
C LYS A 659 -22.31 -22.83 0.49
N ASP A 660 -21.55 -23.20 -0.54
CA ASP A 660 -20.71 -22.27 -1.29
C ASP A 660 -21.56 -21.50 -2.31
N ILE A 661 -22.53 -22.16 -2.96
CA ILE A 661 -23.42 -21.46 -3.90
C ILE A 661 -24.32 -20.44 -3.21
N ILE A 662 -24.81 -20.74 -1.99
CA ILE A 662 -25.59 -19.78 -1.20
C ILE A 662 -24.75 -18.53 -0.83
N ARG A 663 -23.44 -18.71 -0.62
CA ARG A 663 -22.53 -17.64 -0.24
C ARG A 663 -21.89 -16.93 -1.43
N LEU A 664 -22.11 -17.43 -2.63
CA LEU A 664 -21.48 -16.89 -3.85
C LEU A 664 -21.85 -15.41 -4.06
N ILE A 665 -23.08 -15.05 -3.73
CA ILE A 665 -23.56 -13.67 -3.75
C ILE A 665 -23.88 -13.30 -2.30
N PRO A 666 -23.05 -12.49 -1.62
CA PRO A 666 -23.31 -12.09 -0.25
C PRO A 666 -24.55 -11.18 -0.16
N GLU A 667 -25.36 -11.37 0.89
CA GLU A 667 -26.53 -10.53 1.17
C GLU A 667 -26.19 -9.09 1.57
N GLU A 668 -24.91 -8.81 1.96
CA GLU A 668 -24.15 -7.52 2.02
C GLU A 668 -22.85 -7.66 2.82
#